data_2b6b0239f208fac5ee109efa437f5c82
#
_entry.id   2b6b0239f208fac5ee109efa437f5c82
#
_cell.length_a   1.000
_cell.length_b   1.000
_cell.length_c   1.000
_cell.angle_alpha   90.00
_cell.angle_beta   90.00
_cell.angle_gamma   90.00
#
_symmetry.space_group_name_H-M   'P 1'
#
loop_
_entity.id
_entity.type
_entity.pdbx_description
1 polymer ?
#
loop_
_entity_poly.entity_id
_entity_poly.type
_entity_poly.pdbx_seq_one_letter_code
_entity_poly.pdbx_strand_id
1 'polypeptide(L)'
;MTNLYKPIRIVCLMALMLAVTAMRAAAVGEERMAHLSTTDGLGGESVFDVMTGHDGIVWIATSNGVNVYNGKQMVSIPVLDDQGHTIAVHDLCETKSCVVYAATDNGLYRIYEAAGRFERVLPEIIQPLCLYAIGDTVYIGSRQGLMVYDGHQLKHQDVDVSRHGLDNIVRQYDVCEKGKIWFLGRFDLNSYDPKTDKMTRHKLVLPISNLTLTQFTCLGDGRFAIGTRGSGLFLYDMNTDQAARVEAVGNLVSSVSRSSDGSICVATDGAGAYRLEVRGERLEVREHFSTEGDADHRLPSNATNCYYRDKNGVNWFGFVRYGLVYTYHSGSLFKVFKVGDFNTEGINVRTSCRHGDDIVIGTQNGFYYVNAKTGQHRYYSPSDLGGGHIVNTICWYEGLFYIGTFDGGLRLFDPQTMTLTRLSYTPLLDDTSIGDLMVGPDGRLWVGCGRGLIIIANGQVEQHFTEQNSRIIGGLILDITFDASGNAWLTGEKGCSLYSVRSHGIVETTFPKGFFNEKPWMRGALGHDGLVFMRTGPQTFYTNEQMTDFGELQLPITFKDKWCRCFVDDMKGHYLLTSERGVVGFDYDLKNMMHFGYGEGLRGDFINDMFIGQKGALVVATSQGLFLSHLDSLAKWKKDTRYQVRLYNIRRGSDLLPMEEEYLANKEHAIRLSWNMTSQVLQAEAILPDYSKQTGRLYEYRLGGDNWQLVNDGQSIAIRGLVLGNHRLEVRLAGAEGTASVYTITVVPSFWAIFELVLFIVALALLWWWWRYRKYTKEVISEHQLTETALLEEMEEMQNEKYQKVKVNEEECAAIVSRMKEYLERERVYTNADLKMKDLADVLHLSAPKLSQVFNLYLGQNYYDFINGYRLDAFKRLIEAGEYKRYTITALSEQCGFKKSNFFSTFRKIEGMTPVEYLKKQGVNSTQ
;
A
#
# COMPACT_ATOMS: atom_id res chain seq x y z
N MET A 1 30.47 38.99 51.94
CA MET A 1 29.28 38.24 51.36
C MET A 1 29.38 37.87 49.91
N THR A 2 30.53 37.97 49.25
CA THR A 2 30.67 37.70 47.78
C THR A 2 31.22 36.32 47.43
N ASN A 3 31.58 35.46 48.38
CA ASN A 3 32.19 34.15 48.10
C ASN A 3 31.25 32.93 48.23
N LEU A 4 30.02 33.12 48.71
CA LEU A 4 29.03 32.02 48.81
C LEU A 4 28.16 31.85 47.55
N TYR A 5 28.15 32.84 46.61
CA TYR A 5 27.32 32.79 45.42
C TYR A 5 27.90 32.00 44.25
N LYS A 6 29.22 31.74 44.22
CA LYS A 6 29.86 30.95 43.13
C LYS A 6 29.52 29.48 43.17
N PRO A 7 29.54 28.75 44.31
CA PRO A 7 29.18 27.34 44.35
C PRO A 7 27.69 27.11 44.04
N ILE A 8 26.79 27.99 44.47
CA ILE A 8 25.34 27.88 44.20
C ILE A 8 25.04 28.06 42.71
N ARG A 9 25.69 28.99 42.02
CA ARG A 9 25.55 29.15 40.57
C ARG A 9 26.03 27.93 39.81
N ILE A 10 27.14 27.30 40.21
CA ILE A 10 27.67 26.09 39.53
C ILE A 10 26.72 24.90 39.76
N VAL A 11 26.19 24.74 40.98
CA VAL A 11 25.20 23.69 41.30
C VAL A 11 23.88 23.90 40.53
N CYS A 12 23.40 25.14 40.44
CA CYS A 12 22.21 25.46 39.63
C CYS A 12 22.47 25.28 38.14
N LEU A 13 23.66 25.60 37.60
CA LEU A 13 24.03 25.35 36.21
C LEU A 13 24.19 23.84 35.93
N MET A 14 24.76 23.07 36.82
CA MET A 14 24.83 21.61 36.73
C MET A 14 23.44 20.97 36.85
N ALA A 15 22.59 21.43 37.77
CA ALA A 15 21.22 20.98 37.85
C ALA A 15 20.39 21.35 36.59
N LEU A 16 20.62 22.52 36.01
CA LEU A 16 20.00 22.93 34.74
C LEU A 16 20.54 22.14 33.56
N MET A 17 21.84 21.84 33.50
CA MET A 17 22.42 20.95 32.49
C MET A 17 21.93 19.51 32.65
N LEU A 18 21.82 18.98 33.84
CA LEU A 18 21.24 17.68 34.16
C LEU A 18 19.74 17.63 33.76
N ALA A 19 19.01 18.70 34.07
CA ALA A 19 17.60 18.81 33.64
C ALA A 19 17.44 18.91 32.13
N VAL A 20 18.31 19.66 31.45
CA VAL A 20 18.32 19.77 29.98
C VAL A 20 18.78 18.45 29.32
N THR A 21 19.74 17.72 29.93
CA THR A 21 20.13 16.39 29.42
C THR A 21 19.05 15.34 29.72
N ALA A 22 18.39 15.40 30.88
CA ALA A 22 17.23 14.56 31.18
C ALA A 22 16.01 14.87 30.29
N MET A 23 15.77 16.15 29.97
CA MET A 23 14.74 16.54 28.99
C MET A 23 15.08 16.10 27.57
N ARG A 24 16.35 16.10 27.18
CA ARG A 24 16.78 15.55 25.88
C ARG A 24 16.70 14.02 25.84
N ALA A 25 17.03 13.33 26.94
CA ALA A 25 16.86 11.88 27.04
C ALA A 25 15.38 11.45 27.06
N ALA A 26 14.47 12.30 27.57
CA ALA A 26 13.04 12.02 27.59
C ALA A 26 12.35 12.25 26.20
N ALA A 27 13.04 12.87 25.23
CA ALA A 27 12.53 13.11 23.89
C ALA A 27 13.02 12.09 22.85
N VAL A 28 13.96 11.22 23.21
CA VAL A 28 14.41 10.11 22.37
C VAL A 28 13.52 8.92 22.65
N GLY A 29 12.76 8.48 21.65
CA GLY A 29 11.96 7.26 21.74
C GLY A 29 12.84 6.06 22.14
N GLU A 30 12.24 5.06 22.76
CA GLU A 30 12.90 3.84 23.16
C GLU A 30 13.34 3.06 21.90
N GLU A 31 14.62 2.77 21.77
CA GLU A 31 15.16 2.00 20.66
C GLU A 31 14.86 0.52 20.89
N ARG A 32 14.18 -0.12 19.97
CA ARG A 32 13.77 -1.52 20.06
C ARG A 32 14.32 -2.31 18.87
N MET A 33 14.33 -3.61 19.00
CA MET A 33 14.80 -4.52 17.95
C MET A 33 13.64 -5.26 17.28
N ALA A 34 13.72 -5.38 15.96
CA ALA A 34 12.84 -6.22 15.16
C ALA A 34 13.66 -7.32 14.49
N HIS A 35 13.09 -8.51 14.40
CA HIS A 35 13.71 -9.67 13.79
C HIS A 35 13.03 -10.01 12.47
N LEU A 36 13.82 -10.22 11.43
CA LEU A 36 13.39 -10.67 10.10
C LEU A 36 14.02 -12.04 9.79
N SER A 37 13.16 -13.00 9.54
CA SER A 37 13.53 -14.39 9.30
C SER A 37 12.94 -14.89 7.98
N THR A 38 13.10 -16.17 7.69
CA THR A 38 12.47 -16.81 6.53
C THR A 38 10.93 -16.78 6.59
N THR A 39 10.34 -16.68 7.79
CA THR A 39 8.88 -16.49 7.95
C THR A 39 8.42 -15.10 7.49
N ASP A 40 9.31 -14.12 7.47
CA ASP A 40 9.04 -12.76 6.99
C ASP A 40 9.39 -12.58 5.50
N GLY A 41 9.81 -13.67 4.84
CA GLY A 41 10.14 -13.69 3.41
C GLY A 41 11.64 -13.57 3.10
N LEU A 42 12.52 -13.60 4.12
CA LEU A 42 13.97 -13.67 3.89
C LEU A 42 14.33 -14.98 3.19
N GLY A 43 15.08 -14.92 2.09
CA GLY A 43 15.41 -16.09 1.26
C GLY A 43 16.38 -17.07 1.91
N GLY A 44 17.16 -16.62 2.91
CA GLY A 44 18.09 -17.45 3.66
C GLY A 44 18.40 -16.88 5.03
N GLU A 45 18.59 -17.73 6.04
CA GLU A 45 18.86 -17.29 7.42
C GLU A 45 20.31 -16.85 7.67
N SER A 46 21.22 -17.14 6.72
CA SER A 46 22.59 -16.65 6.78
C SER A 46 22.71 -15.34 6.03
N VAL A 47 22.93 -14.26 6.77
CA VAL A 47 23.12 -12.91 6.24
C VAL A 47 24.61 -12.57 6.26
N PHE A 48 25.15 -12.20 5.10
CA PHE A 48 26.59 -11.90 4.94
C PHE A 48 26.88 -10.41 4.87
N ASP A 49 26.00 -9.64 4.22
CA ASP A 49 26.13 -8.20 4.11
C ASP A 49 24.77 -7.51 4.08
N VAL A 50 24.75 -6.24 4.49
CA VAL A 50 23.56 -5.36 4.48
C VAL A 50 23.97 -3.98 4.05
N MET A 51 23.27 -3.41 3.09
CA MET A 51 23.44 -2.03 2.68
C MET A 51 22.09 -1.32 2.51
N THR A 52 22.09 -0.02 2.71
CA THR A 52 20.94 0.84 2.38
C THR A 52 21.19 1.55 1.07
N GLY A 53 20.31 1.38 0.11
CA GLY A 53 20.34 2.05 -1.18
C GLY A 53 20.12 3.56 -1.05
N HIS A 54 20.34 4.29 -2.13
CA HIS A 54 20.13 5.75 -2.20
C HIS A 54 18.67 6.13 -1.94
N ASP A 55 17.74 5.27 -2.28
CA ASP A 55 16.29 5.41 -2.06
C ASP A 55 15.85 5.10 -0.63
N GLY A 56 16.74 4.55 0.21
CA GLY A 56 16.49 4.15 1.57
C GLY A 56 16.00 2.71 1.72
N ILE A 57 15.93 1.94 0.64
CA ILE A 57 15.61 0.50 0.67
C ILE A 57 16.82 -0.29 1.13
N VAL A 58 16.59 -1.35 1.90
CA VAL A 58 17.65 -2.22 2.43
C VAL A 58 17.85 -3.42 1.52
N TRP A 59 19.08 -3.61 1.10
CA TRP A 59 19.56 -4.76 0.34
C TRP A 59 20.31 -5.70 1.27
N ILE A 60 20.03 -6.98 1.18
CA ILE A 60 20.53 -7.99 2.11
C ILE A 60 21.14 -9.12 1.32
N ALA A 61 22.43 -9.37 1.51
CA ALA A 61 23.16 -10.51 0.93
C ALA A 61 22.96 -11.74 1.81
N THR A 62 22.47 -12.83 1.23
CA THR A 62 22.21 -14.07 1.96
C THR A 62 22.81 -15.30 1.31
N SER A 63 22.75 -16.43 2.00
CA SER A 63 23.13 -17.74 1.46
C SER A 63 22.33 -18.17 0.22
N ASN A 64 21.16 -17.57 -0.01
CA ASN A 64 20.23 -17.95 -1.09
C ASN A 64 19.93 -16.79 -2.06
N GLY A 65 20.88 -15.88 -2.26
CA GLY A 65 20.73 -14.74 -3.14
C GLY A 65 20.59 -13.42 -2.42
N VAL A 66 19.92 -12.47 -3.06
CA VAL A 66 19.70 -11.10 -2.58
C VAL A 66 18.28 -10.93 -2.09
N ASN A 67 18.11 -10.17 -1.02
CA ASN A 67 16.79 -9.79 -0.52
C ASN A 67 16.69 -8.28 -0.46
N VAL A 68 15.49 -7.77 -0.68
CA VAL A 68 15.18 -6.35 -0.69
C VAL A 68 14.07 -6.08 0.29
N TYR A 69 14.31 -5.18 1.24
CA TYR A 69 13.36 -4.83 2.28
C TYR A 69 13.06 -3.33 2.29
N ASN A 70 11.80 -2.97 2.08
CA ASN A 70 11.34 -1.58 2.03
C ASN A 70 10.68 -1.09 3.34
N GLY A 71 10.74 -1.90 4.40
CA GLY A 71 10.07 -1.63 5.67
C GLY A 71 8.65 -2.23 5.77
N LYS A 72 8.07 -2.69 4.67
CA LYS A 72 6.74 -3.33 4.62
C LYS A 72 6.79 -4.75 4.04
N GLN A 73 7.52 -4.92 2.96
CA GLN A 73 7.62 -6.17 2.22
C GLN A 73 9.08 -6.60 2.06
N MET A 74 9.29 -7.89 2.15
CA MET A 74 10.56 -8.54 1.82
C MET A 74 10.41 -9.21 0.44
N VAL A 75 11.27 -8.86 -0.50
CA VAL A 75 11.36 -9.51 -1.81
C VAL A 75 12.65 -10.30 -1.85
N SER A 76 12.56 -11.61 -2.07
CA SER A 76 13.72 -12.48 -2.24
C SER A 76 14.01 -12.70 -3.71
N ILE A 77 15.25 -12.44 -4.13
CA ILE A 77 15.76 -12.62 -5.49
C ILE A 77 16.81 -13.75 -5.42
N PRO A 78 16.42 -15.00 -5.68
CA PRO A 78 17.39 -16.11 -5.70
C PRO A 78 18.35 -15.91 -6.86
N VAL A 79 19.65 -15.81 -6.56
CA VAL A 79 20.71 -15.78 -7.58
C VAL A 79 21.09 -17.22 -7.92
N LEU A 80 21.03 -17.59 -9.19
CA LEU A 80 21.25 -18.94 -9.64
C LEU A 80 22.55 -19.07 -10.43
N ASP A 81 23.21 -20.20 -10.28
CA ASP A 81 24.35 -20.61 -11.13
C ASP A 81 23.85 -21.10 -12.51
N ASP A 82 24.82 -21.48 -13.37
CA ASP A 82 24.52 -22.00 -14.71
C ASP A 82 23.77 -23.34 -14.69
N GLN A 83 23.69 -24.02 -13.53
CA GLN A 83 22.98 -25.28 -13.31
C GLN A 83 21.60 -25.08 -12.66
N GLY A 84 21.27 -23.88 -12.30
CA GLY A 84 20.00 -23.52 -11.65
C GLY A 84 19.97 -23.71 -10.14
N HIS A 85 21.13 -23.86 -9.48
CA HIS A 85 21.25 -23.90 -8.03
C HIS A 85 21.39 -22.48 -7.49
N THR A 86 20.77 -22.23 -6.32
CA THR A 86 20.95 -20.96 -5.61
C THR A 86 22.37 -20.83 -5.09
N ILE A 87 22.95 -19.64 -5.26
CA ILE A 87 24.30 -19.33 -4.80
C ILE A 87 24.30 -18.25 -3.75
N ALA A 88 25.28 -18.29 -2.86
CA ALA A 88 25.47 -17.28 -1.83
C ALA A 88 25.97 -15.97 -2.43
N VAL A 89 25.47 -14.87 -1.88
CA VAL A 89 25.94 -13.51 -2.13
C VAL A 89 26.71 -13.05 -0.90
N HIS A 90 27.96 -12.64 -1.09
CA HIS A 90 28.87 -12.30 -0.01
C HIS A 90 28.93 -10.82 0.28
N ASP A 91 28.75 -9.99 -0.74
CA ASP A 91 28.87 -8.54 -0.65
C ASP A 91 28.03 -7.84 -1.72
N LEU A 92 27.59 -6.61 -1.44
CA LEU A 92 26.75 -5.80 -2.30
C LEU A 92 27.33 -4.40 -2.46
N CYS A 93 27.19 -3.82 -3.64
CA CYS A 93 27.42 -2.41 -3.82
C CYS A 93 26.42 -1.79 -4.79
N GLU A 94 26.12 -0.49 -4.59
CA GLU A 94 25.29 0.29 -5.47
C GLU A 94 26.11 1.41 -6.10
N THR A 95 26.03 1.54 -7.41
CA THR A 95 26.70 2.61 -8.17
C THR A 95 25.94 3.93 -8.06
N LYS A 96 26.57 5.02 -8.53
CA LYS A 96 25.92 6.34 -8.58
C LYS A 96 24.69 6.34 -9.51
N SER A 97 24.72 5.56 -10.58
CA SER A 97 23.59 5.32 -11.48
C SER A 97 22.60 4.29 -10.93
N CYS A 98 22.80 3.86 -9.67
CA CYS A 98 21.85 3.01 -8.92
C CYS A 98 21.74 1.59 -9.46
N VAL A 99 22.82 1.11 -10.03
CA VAL A 99 22.96 -0.28 -10.40
C VAL A 99 23.52 -1.04 -9.22
N VAL A 100 22.83 -2.10 -8.79
CA VAL A 100 23.29 -2.96 -7.71
C VAL A 100 24.06 -4.14 -8.28
N TYR A 101 25.26 -4.35 -7.74
CA TYR A 101 26.11 -5.49 -8.04
C TYR A 101 26.26 -6.39 -6.81
N ALA A 102 26.37 -7.68 -7.06
CA ALA A 102 26.50 -8.72 -6.06
C ALA A 102 27.74 -9.57 -6.31
N ALA A 103 28.58 -9.71 -5.29
CA ALA A 103 29.70 -10.65 -5.27
C ALA A 103 29.22 -12.03 -4.86
N THR A 104 29.48 -13.03 -5.68
CA THR A 104 29.00 -14.39 -5.45
C THR A 104 30.16 -15.42 -5.62
N ASP A 105 29.94 -16.63 -5.17
CA ASP A 105 30.88 -17.75 -5.43
C ASP A 105 31.11 -18.01 -6.93
N ASN A 106 30.20 -17.58 -7.79
CA ASN A 106 30.19 -17.82 -9.22
C ASN A 106 30.44 -16.56 -10.07
N GLY A 107 31.04 -15.50 -9.52
CA GLY A 107 31.37 -14.27 -10.23
C GLY A 107 30.57 -13.05 -9.80
N LEU A 108 30.65 -11.99 -10.61
CA LEU A 108 29.93 -10.75 -10.40
C LEU A 108 28.58 -10.79 -11.09
N TYR A 109 27.54 -10.48 -10.35
CA TYR A 109 26.18 -10.37 -10.87
C TYR A 109 25.65 -8.95 -10.76
N ARG A 110 24.90 -8.55 -11.75
CA ARG A 110 24.06 -7.36 -11.75
C ARG A 110 22.64 -7.76 -11.36
N ILE A 111 22.04 -7.08 -10.40
CA ILE A 111 20.72 -7.41 -9.87
C ILE A 111 19.69 -6.41 -10.37
N TYR A 112 18.54 -6.92 -10.81
CA TYR A 112 17.38 -6.16 -11.27
C TYR A 112 16.17 -6.51 -10.39
N GLU A 113 15.85 -5.69 -9.42
CA GLU A 113 14.80 -5.96 -8.42
C GLU A 113 13.41 -6.18 -9.03
N ALA A 114 12.94 -5.23 -9.83
CA ALA A 114 11.57 -5.25 -10.36
C ALA A 114 11.23 -6.46 -11.22
N ALA A 115 12.23 -7.12 -11.77
CA ALA A 115 12.04 -8.30 -12.59
C ALA A 115 12.37 -9.61 -11.87
N GLY A 116 12.86 -9.56 -10.60
CA GLY A 116 13.43 -10.72 -9.94
C GLY A 116 14.57 -11.33 -10.76
N ARG A 117 15.24 -10.51 -11.57
CA ARG A 117 16.27 -10.94 -12.52
C ARG A 117 17.65 -10.62 -12.00
N PHE A 118 18.59 -11.43 -12.41
CA PHE A 118 20.01 -11.22 -12.22
C PHE A 118 20.72 -11.56 -13.51
N GLU A 119 21.84 -10.90 -13.74
CA GLU A 119 22.69 -11.09 -14.91
C GLU A 119 24.11 -11.29 -14.44
N ARG A 120 24.76 -12.38 -14.88
CA ARG A 120 26.17 -12.61 -14.64
C ARG A 120 26.97 -11.74 -15.60
N VAL A 121 27.61 -10.71 -15.07
CA VAL A 121 28.28 -9.69 -15.88
C VAL A 121 29.69 -10.10 -16.24
N LEU A 122 30.44 -10.70 -15.32
CA LEU A 122 31.86 -11.03 -15.47
C LEU A 122 32.12 -12.47 -15.00
N PRO A 123 31.93 -13.48 -15.87
CA PRO A 123 32.13 -14.86 -15.53
C PRO A 123 33.59 -15.25 -15.28
N GLU A 124 34.56 -14.47 -15.83
CA GLU A 124 35.99 -14.67 -15.65
C GLU A 124 36.49 -14.33 -14.24
N ILE A 125 35.72 -13.61 -13.43
CA ILE A 125 36.10 -13.30 -12.06
C ILE A 125 35.80 -14.51 -11.16
N ILE A 126 36.81 -15.14 -10.67
CA ILE A 126 36.66 -16.27 -9.75
C ILE A 126 36.63 -15.76 -8.33
N GLN A 127 35.50 -16.00 -7.66
CA GLN A 127 35.26 -15.69 -6.24
C GLN A 127 35.57 -14.23 -5.88
N PRO A 128 34.74 -13.24 -6.36
CA PRO A 128 34.79 -11.90 -5.81
C PRO A 128 34.41 -11.96 -4.33
N LEU A 129 35.22 -11.29 -3.49
CA LEU A 129 35.06 -11.32 -2.03
C LEU A 129 34.43 -10.05 -1.49
N CYS A 130 34.67 -8.93 -2.14
CA CYS A 130 34.15 -7.63 -1.73
C CYS A 130 34.00 -6.67 -2.91
N LEU A 131 33.05 -5.76 -2.80
CA LEU A 131 32.69 -4.79 -3.82
C LEU A 131 32.70 -3.36 -3.25
N TYR A 132 33.12 -2.41 -4.04
CA TYR A 132 33.02 -0.99 -3.72
C TYR A 132 32.76 -0.15 -4.97
N ALA A 133 31.80 0.76 -4.90
CA ALA A 133 31.48 1.64 -6.00
C ALA A 133 31.95 3.08 -5.76
N ILE A 134 32.69 3.67 -6.72
CA ILE A 134 33.02 5.10 -6.77
C ILE A 134 32.42 5.65 -8.06
N GLY A 135 31.38 6.46 -7.95
CA GLY A 135 30.60 6.83 -9.13
C GLY A 135 29.95 5.61 -9.75
N ASP A 136 30.22 5.36 -11.04
CA ASP A 136 29.71 4.19 -11.75
C ASP A 136 30.78 3.11 -11.94
N THR A 137 31.95 3.30 -11.36
CA THR A 137 33.04 2.31 -11.40
C THR A 137 32.99 1.41 -10.19
N VAL A 138 33.00 0.10 -10.41
CA VAL A 138 33.01 -0.93 -9.38
C VAL A 138 34.41 -1.50 -9.19
N TYR A 139 34.91 -1.43 -7.98
CA TYR A 139 36.16 -2.05 -7.55
C TYR A 139 35.85 -3.38 -6.93
N ILE A 140 36.50 -4.42 -7.41
CA ILE A 140 36.18 -5.80 -7.07
C ILE A 140 37.42 -6.42 -6.43
N GLY A 141 37.35 -6.74 -5.16
CA GLY A 141 38.35 -7.54 -4.48
C GLY A 141 38.14 -9.02 -4.70
N SER A 142 39.16 -9.72 -5.14
CA SER A 142 39.06 -11.14 -5.42
C SER A 142 40.28 -11.92 -4.93
N ARG A 143 40.28 -13.22 -5.13
CA ARG A 143 41.51 -14.03 -4.91
C ARG A 143 42.58 -13.78 -5.96
N GLN A 144 42.24 -13.11 -7.05
CA GLN A 144 43.16 -12.84 -8.16
C GLN A 144 43.75 -11.42 -8.07
N GLY A 145 43.36 -10.61 -7.08
CA GLY A 145 43.80 -9.24 -6.92
C GLY A 145 42.68 -8.24 -6.95
N LEU A 146 43.02 -6.99 -7.22
CA LEU A 146 42.06 -5.89 -7.39
C LEU A 146 41.63 -5.80 -8.86
N MET A 147 40.35 -5.79 -9.11
CA MET A 147 39.79 -5.60 -10.44
C MET A 147 38.91 -4.31 -10.44
N VAL A 148 38.92 -3.62 -11.56
CA VAL A 148 38.21 -2.38 -11.75
C VAL A 148 37.30 -2.50 -12.95
N TYR A 149 35.99 -2.36 -12.75
CA TYR A 149 34.97 -2.48 -13.77
C TYR A 149 34.22 -1.15 -13.94
N ASP A 150 34.22 -0.59 -15.13
CA ASP A 150 33.58 0.70 -15.42
C ASP A 150 32.18 0.56 -16.04
N GLY A 151 31.59 -0.64 -16.02
CA GLY A 151 30.33 -0.97 -16.67
C GLY A 151 30.50 -1.56 -18.07
N HIS A 152 31.69 -1.47 -18.69
CA HIS A 152 32.00 -1.96 -20.05
C HIS A 152 33.29 -2.77 -20.12
N GLN A 153 34.32 -2.33 -19.41
CA GLN A 153 35.65 -2.91 -19.48
C GLN A 153 36.15 -3.32 -18.09
N LEU A 154 36.79 -4.49 -18.03
CA LEU A 154 37.44 -5.00 -16.84
C LEU A 154 38.93 -4.75 -16.92
N LYS A 155 39.47 -4.05 -15.92
CA LYS A 155 40.91 -3.86 -15.73
C LYS A 155 41.35 -4.65 -14.51
N HIS A 156 42.40 -5.48 -14.69
CA HIS A 156 43.00 -6.25 -13.60
C HIS A 156 44.24 -5.51 -13.07
N GLN A 157 44.37 -5.46 -11.77
CA GLN A 157 45.53 -4.89 -11.08
C GLN A 157 46.13 -5.93 -10.13
N ASP A 158 47.32 -6.36 -10.44
CA ASP A 158 48.08 -7.26 -9.55
C ASP A 158 48.52 -6.52 -8.28
N VAL A 159 48.24 -7.09 -7.11
CA VAL A 159 48.64 -6.54 -5.82
C VAL A 159 50.15 -6.73 -5.58
N ASP A 160 50.70 -7.80 -6.04
CA ASP A 160 52.15 -8.08 -5.98
C ASP A 160 52.58 -8.99 -7.14
N VAL A 161 53.25 -8.41 -8.11
CA VAL A 161 53.76 -9.11 -9.32
C VAL A 161 54.83 -10.17 -8.98
N SER A 162 55.42 -10.10 -7.79
CA SER A 162 56.50 -11.02 -7.35
C SER A 162 56.00 -12.29 -6.65
N ARG A 163 54.71 -12.36 -6.33
CA ARG A 163 54.13 -13.46 -5.57
C ARG A 163 53.02 -14.15 -6.35
N HIS A 164 53.16 -15.42 -6.60
CA HIS A 164 52.18 -16.24 -7.28
C HIS A 164 51.16 -16.82 -6.30
N GLY A 165 49.88 -16.84 -6.64
CA GLY A 165 48.83 -17.57 -5.97
C GLY A 165 48.14 -16.82 -4.81
N LEU A 166 48.04 -17.48 -3.64
CA LEU A 166 47.20 -17.05 -2.49
C LEU A 166 47.57 -15.69 -1.86
N ASP A 167 48.71 -15.12 -2.22
CA ASP A 167 49.16 -13.85 -1.64
C ASP A 167 48.60 -12.61 -2.39
N ASN A 168 47.92 -12.81 -3.52
CA ASN A 168 47.30 -11.76 -4.32
C ASN A 168 45.86 -11.46 -3.91
N ILE A 169 45.39 -11.99 -2.80
CA ILE A 169 44.00 -11.88 -2.35
C ILE A 169 43.66 -10.49 -1.84
N VAL A 170 42.53 -9.92 -2.27
CA VAL A 170 41.90 -8.71 -1.71
C VAL A 170 40.65 -9.12 -0.98
N ARG A 171 40.64 -8.91 0.35
CA ARG A 171 39.54 -9.36 1.22
C ARG A 171 38.48 -8.29 1.52
N GLN A 172 38.91 -7.04 1.58
CA GLN A 172 38.02 -5.88 1.85
C GLN A 172 38.77 -4.61 1.50
N TYR A 173 38.02 -3.54 1.23
CA TYR A 173 38.54 -2.19 1.07
C TYR A 173 37.71 -1.13 1.77
N ASP A 174 38.32 0.04 1.92
CA ASP A 174 37.69 1.27 2.36
C ASP A 174 38.33 2.47 1.66
N VAL A 175 37.62 3.58 1.56
CA VAL A 175 38.10 4.80 0.94
C VAL A 175 38.44 5.81 2.02
N CYS A 176 39.73 6.13 2.13
CA CYS A 176 40.18 7.20 2.99
C CYS A 176 40.12 8.55 2.28
N GLU A 177 40.40 9.59 3.07
CA GLU A 177 40.60 10.95 2.58
C GLU A 177 41.52 11.01 1.35
N LYS A 178 41.17 11.87 0.40
CA LYS A 178 41.86 12.08 -0.87
C LYS A 178 41.57 11.07 -1.98
N GLY A 179 40.57 10.18 -1.80
CA GLY A 179 40.11 9.30 -2.87
C GLY A 179 41.03 8.12 -3.17
N LYS A 180 41.97 7.78 -2.26
CA LYS A 180 42.72 6.53 -2.34
C LYS A 180 41.88 5.39 -1.80
N ILE A 181 41.92 4.28 -2.50
CA ILE A 181 41.27 3.03 -2.10
C ILE A 181 42.29 2.22 -1.29
N TRP A 182 41.95 1.96 -0.05
CA TRP A 182 42.70 1.07 0.82
C TRP A 182 42.07 -0.31 0.80
N PHE A 183 42.88 -1.34 0.82
CA PHE A 183 42.37 -2.70 0.85
C PHE A 183 43.27 -3.63 1.68
N LEU A 184 42.62 -4.64 2.25
CA LEU A 184 43.26 -5.62 3.09
C LEU A 184 43.68 -6.82 2.25
N GLY A 185 44.95 -7.08 2.18
CA GLY A 185 45.50 -8.33 1.63
C GLY A 185 45.48 -9.45 2.68
N ARG A 186 46.28 -10.49 2.45
CA ARG A 186 46.39 -11.61 3.40
C ARG A 186 47.10 -11.19 4.69
N PHE A 187 48.14 -10.36 4.60
CA PHE A 187 49.00 -9.96 5.71
C PHE A 187 49.36 -8.48 5.71
N ASP A 188 48.91 -7.73 4.73
CA ASP A 188 49.33 -6.38 4.42
C ASP A 188 48.16 -5.47 4.22
N LEU A 189 48.36 -4.21 4.49
CA LEU A 189 47.48 -3.12 4.10
C LEU A 189 48.04 -2.48 2.82
N ASN A 190 47.19 -2.28 1.81
CA ASN A 190 47.59 -1.77 0.53
C ASN A 190 46.72 -0.56 0.15
N SER A 191 47.27 0.32 -0.68
CA SER A 191 46.52 1.45 -1.22
C SER A 191 46.64 1.52 -2.74
N TYR A 192 45.55 1.84 -3.40
CA TYR A 192 45.47 2.12 -4.83
C TYR A 192 45.01 3.56 -5.06
N ASP A 193 45.71 4.27 -5.89
CA ASP A 193 45.33 5.61 -6.31
C ASP A 193 44.76 5.58 -7.72
N PRO A 194 43.41 5.74 -7.88
CA PRO A 194 42.78 5.68 -9.20
C PRO A 194 43.24 6.79 -10.17
N LYS A 195 43.76 7.91 -9.66
CA LYS A 195 44.19 9.04 -10.49
C LYS A 195 45.55 8.77 -11.11
N THR A 196 46.44 8.12 -10.38
CA THR A 196 47.81 7.85 -10.82
C THR A 196 48.02 6.42 -11.26
N ASP A 197 46.99 5.57 -11.11
CA ASP A 197 47.04 4.12 -11.39
C ASP A 197 48.19 3.41 -10.63
N LYS A 198 48.45 3.88 -9.40
CA LYS A 198 49.59 3.40 -8.63
C LYS A 198 49.14 2.61 -7.41
N MET A 199 49.68 1.40 -7.30
CA MET A 199 49.59 0.52 -6.16
C MET A 199 50.74 0.77 -5.18
N THR A 200 50.44 0.84 -3.87
CA THR A 200 51.44 0.94 -2.80
C THR A 200 51.14 -0.07 -1.72
N ARG A 201 52.12 -0.85 -1.36
CA ARG A 201 52.05 -1.84 -0.29
C ARG A 201 52.57 -1.25 1.01
N HIS A 202 51.84 -1.49 2.10
CA HIS A 202 52.19 -1.10 3.45
C HIS A 202 52.27 -2.34 4.32
N LYS A 203 53.45 -2.62 4.88
CA LYS A 203 53.63 -3.75 5.80
C LYS A 203 52.84 -3.44 7.08
N LEU A 204 51.97 -4.37 7.44
CA LEU A 204 51.19 -4.27 8.66
C LEU A 204 51.92 -5.00 9.80
N VAL A 205 52.14 -4.30 10.91
CA VAL A 205 52.78 -4.86 12.12
C VAL A 205 51.75 -4.83 13.26
N LEU A 206 51.22 -5.98 13.59
CA LEU A 206 50.36 -6.15 14.77
C LEU A 206 51.09 -7.00 15.83
N PRO A 207 50.89 -6.78 17.12
CA PRO A 207 51.53 -7.50 18.23
C PRO A 207 50.87 -8.87 18.47
N ILE A 208 50.80 -9.69 17.44
CA ILE A 208 50.16 -11.03 17.47
C ILE A 208 50.99 -12.07 16.68
N SER A 209 50.98 -13.30 17.20
CA SER A 209 51.76 -14.41 16.59
C SER A 209 51.10 -15.04 15.38
N ASN A 210 49.74 -15.13 15.35
CA ASN A 210 48.96 -15.68 14.23
C ASN A 210 48.07 -14.59 13.63
N LEU A 211 48.53 -13.97 12.57
CA LEU A 211 47.83 -12.92 11.89
C LEU A 211 46.76 -13.48 10.95
N THR A 212 45.49 -13.41 11.38
CA THR A 212 44.35 -13.69 10.51
C THR A 212 43.46 -12.42 10.49
N LEU A 213 43.64 -11.61 9.46
CA LEU A 213 42.88 -10.38 9.26
C LEU A 213 41.49 -10.71 8.75
N THR A 214 40.49 -10.02 9.25
CA THR A 214 39.10 -10.17 8.79
C THR A 214 38.66 -8.97 7.98
N GLN A 215 38.46 -7.85 8.62
CA GLN A 215 38.00 -6.60 8.02
C GLN A 215 38.70 -5.39 8.66
N PHE A 216 38.58 -4.25 8.01
CA PHE A 216 39.14 -2.99 8.54
C PHE A 216 38.27 -1.80 8.11
N THR A 217 38.46 -0.67 8.78
CA THR A 217 37.96 0.62 8.30
C THR A 217 38.97 1.74 8.52
N CYS A 218 38.99 2.68 7.61
CA CYS A 218 39.84 3.85 7.65
C CYS A 218 39.25 4.93 8.58
N LEU A 219 40.07 5.45 9.48
CA LEU A 219 39.64 6.49 10.43
C LEU A 219 40.09 7.90 10.04
N GLY A 220 40.92 8.01 9.01
CA GLY A 220 41.61 9.24 8.62
C GLY A 220 43.00 9.37 9.23
N ASP A 221 43.81 10.30 8.72
CA ASP A 221 45.17 10.62 9.19
C ASP A 221 46.11 9.42 9.34
N GLY A 222 45.93 8.40 8.47
CA GLY A 222 46.77 7.19 8.50
C GLY A 222 46.41 6.21 9.60
N ARG A 223 45.26 6.34 10.26
CA ARG A 223 44.77 5.43 11.30
C ARG A 223 43.70 4.49 10.77
N PHE A 224 43.71 3.27 11.30
CA PHE A 224 42.84 2.19 10.86
C PHE A 224 42.31 1.39 12.07
N ALA A 225 41.06 1.00 12.03
CA ALA A 225 40.51 -0.03 12.91
C ALA A 225 40.58 -1.36 12.16
N ILE A 226 41.29 -2.35 12.72
CA ILE A 226 41.59 -3.61 12.04
C ILE A 226 41.05 -4.76 12.89
N GLY A 227 40.13 -5.55 12.33
CA GLY A 227 39.58 -6.75 12.94
C GLY A 227 40.42 -7.98 12.65
N THR A 228 40.55 -8.87 13.66
CA THR A 228 41.24 -10.12 13.55
C THR A 228 40.38 -11.30 14.02
N ARG A 229 40.69 -12.49 13.50
CA ARG A 229 40.07 -13.72 13.96
C ARG A 229 40.97 -14.37 15.01
N GLY A 230 40.67 -14.13 16.28
CA GLY A 230 41.38 -14.73 17.42
C GLY A 230 42.07 -13.72 18.35
N SER A 231 42.33 -12.48 17.91
CA SER A 231 43.04 -11.46 18.70
C SER A 231 42.24 -10.16 18.90
N GLY A 232 41.04 -10.08 18.39
CA GLY A 232 40.12 -8.93 18.59
C GLY A 232 40.33 -7.78 17.60
N LEU A 233 39.99 -6.58 18.07
CA LEU A 233 40.07 -5.34 17.28
C LEU A 233 41.32 -4.56 17.66
N PHE A 234 42.02 -4.02 16.68
CA PHE A 234 43.18 -3.16 16.86
C PHE A 234 42.97 -1.79 16.24
N LEU A 235 43.41 -0.75 16.97
CA LEU A 235 43.64 0.57 16.39
C LEU A 235 45.10 0.62 15.93
N TYR A 236 45.34 0.76 14.63
CA TYR A 236 46.64 0.84 14.02
C TYR A 236 46.88 2.23 13.46
N ASP A 237 48.03 2.80 13.82
CA ASP A 237 48.54 4.06 13.28
C ASP A 237 49.73 3.79 12.37
N MET A 238 49.54 4.01 11.09
CA MET A 238 50.56 3.79 10.06
C MET A 238 51.71 4.80 10.17
N ASN A 239 51.49 5.99 10.71
CA ASN A 239 52.52 7.01 10.81
C ASN A 239 53.57 6.69 11.89
N THR A 240 53.14 6.03 12.96
CA THR A 240 53.97 5.60 14.08
C THR A 240 54.31 4.11 14.06
N ASP A 241 53.66 3.35 13.20
CA ASP A 241 53.71 1.88 13.12
C ASP A 241 53.32 1.18 14.42
N GLN A 242 52.37 1.80 15.17
CA GLN A 242 51.88 1.29 16.45
C GLN A 242 50.48 0.74 16.33
N ALA A 243 50.22 -0.32 17.08
CA ALA A 243 48.93 -0.94 17.16
C ALA A 243 48.50 -1.16 18.60
N ALA A 244 47.35 -0.66 18.98
CA ALA A 244 46.73 -0.82 20.29
C ALA A 244 45.48 -1.71 20.20
N ARG A 245 45.41 -2.73 21.04
CA ARG A 245 44.21 -3.58 21.12
C ARG A 245 43.08 -2.86 21.84
N VAL A 246 41.86 -3.06 21.35
CA VAL A 246 40.61 -2.59 22.01
C VAL A 246 40.11 -3.72 22.90
N GLU A 247 40.47 -3.69 24.17
CA GLU A 247 40.24 -4.78 25.13
C GLU A 247 38.75 -5.12 25.35
N ALA A 248 37.85 -4.14 25.19
CA ALA A 248 36.41 -4.33 25.36
C ALA A 248 35.74 -5.16 24.26
N VAL A 249 36.42 -5.34 23.10
CA VAL A 249 35.86 -6.09 21.94
C VAL A 249 36.29 -7.54 21.98
N GLY A 250 35.36 -8.45 21.69
CA GLY A 250 35.61 -9.88 21.67
C GLY A 250 36.69 -10.29 20.66
N ASN A 251 37.30 -11.48 20.89
CA ASN A 251 38.47 -11.93 20.13
C ASN A 251 38.19 -12.28 18.65
N LEU A 252 36.96 -12.69 18.33
CA LEU A 252 36.59 -13.13 17.00
C LEU A 252 35.82 -12.03 16.29
N VAL A 253 36.52 -11.11 15.64
CA VAL A 253 35.88 -10.03 14.88
C VAL A 253 35.43 -10.56 13.51
N SER A 254 34.13 -10.44 13.20
CA SER A 254 33.52 -10.88 11.95
C SER A 254 33.48 -9.74 10.92
N SER A 255 33.02 -8.56 11.32
CA SER A 255 32.98 -7.39 10.46
C SER A 255 33.40 -6.10 11.17
N VAL A 256 33.95 -5.16 10.38
CA VAL A 256 34.30 -3.79 10.80
C VAL A 256 33.85 -2.85 9.68
N SER A 257 32.98 -1.89 10.00
CA SER A 257 32.51 -0.89 9.07
C SER A 257 32.45 0.49 9.72
N ARG A 258 32.44 1.55 8.90
CA ARG A 258 32.27 2.93 9.40
C ARG A 258 30.90 3.45 8.99
N SER A 259 30.17 3.93 9.97
CA SER A 259 28.88 4.58 9.74
C SER A 259 29.05 6.02 9.21
N SER A 260 28.02 6.56 8.59
CA SER A 260 27.97 7.95 8.11
C SER A 260 28.10 8.99 9.21
N ASP A 261 27.76 8.66 10.47
CA ASP A 261 27.97 9.50 11.65
C ASP A 261 29.41 9.45 12.18
N GLY A 262 30.29 8.67 11.53
CA GLY A 262 31.70 8.51 11.90
C GLY A 262 31.94 7.44 12.96
N SER A 263 30.89 6.82 13.54
CA SER A 263 31.05 5.71 14.48
C SER A 263 31.53 4.44 13.77
N ILE A 264 32.16 3.55 14.53
CA ILE A 264 32.71 2.29 14.02
C ILE A 264 31.80 1.17 14.52
N CYS A 265 31.30 0.38 13.58
CA CYS A 265 30.43 -0.75 13.79
C CYS A 265 31.28 -2.02 13.73
N VAL A 266 31.26 -2.84 14.78
CA VAL A 266 32.03 -4.07 14.88
C VAL A 266 31.12 -5.22 15.24
N ALA A 267 31.09 -6.27 14.41
CA ALA A 267 30.43 -7.53 14.73
C ALA A 267 31.44 -8.55 15.20
N THR A 268 31.01 -9.42 16.12
CA THR A 268 31.86 -10.50 16.64
C THR A 268 31.13 -11.83 16.65
N ASP A 269 31.90 -12.91 16.48
CA ASP A 269 31.40 -14.27 16.63
C ASP A 269 31.55 -14.69 18.12
N GLY A 270 30.48 -14.49 18.90
CA GLY A 270 30.37 -14.91 20.28
C GLY A 270 30.31 -13.80 21.34
N ALA A 271 30.55 -12.51 20.98
CA ALA A 271 30.45 -11.42 21.95
C ALA A 271 29.46 -10.30 21.50
N GLY A 272 28.62 -10.57 20.49
CA GLY A 272 27.64 -9.61 20.00
C GLY A 272 28.26 -8.56 19.07
N ALA A 273 27.69 -7.34 19.10
CA ALA A 273 28.11 -6.24 18.26
C ALA A 273 28.41 -4.99 19.08
N TYR A 274 29.34 -4.16 18.58
CA TYR A 274 29.80 -2.97 19.28
C TYR A 274 29.74 -1.75 18.38
N ARG A 275 29.27 -0.63 18.92
CA ARG A 275 29.43 0.68 18.32
C ARG A 275 30.52 1.45 19.10
N LEU A 276 31.53 1.91 18.38
CA LEU A 276 32.66 2.62 18.95
C LEU A 276 32.77 4.03 18.38
N GLU A 277 33.33 4.91 19.17
CA GLU A 277 33.72 6.28 18.77
C GLU A 277 35.22 6.47 18.86
N VAL A 278 35.77 7.28 17.96
CA VAL A 278 37.16 7.72 18.00
C VAL A 278 37.27 8.88 19.01
N ARG A 279 38.00 8.66 20.11
CA ARG A 279 38.30 9.72 21.09
C ARG A 279 39.81 9.87 21.26
N GLY A 280 40.35 10.90 20.60
CA GLY A 280 41.79 11.11 20.55
C GLY A 280 42.52 9.94 19.90
N GLU A 281 43.38 9.27 20.67
CA GLU A 281 44.18 8.11 20.23
C GLU A 281 43.55 6.76 20.63
N ARG A 282 42.29 6.71 21.03
CA ARG A 282 41.62 5.50 21.49
C ARG A 282 40.27 5.31 20.82
N LEU A 283 39.84 4.05 20.76
CA LEU A 283 38.49 3.65 20.42
C LEU A 283 37.73 3.33 21.71
N GLU A 284 36.65 4.05 21.96
CA GLU A 284 35.79 3.83 23.10
C GLU A 284 34.46 3.21 22.69
N VAL A 285 34.01 2.20 23.44
CA VAL A 285 32.71 1.56 23.23
C VAL A 285 31.62 2.54 23.65
N ARG A 286 30.74 2.84 22.73
CA ARG A 286 29.56 3.67 22.94
C ARG A 286 28.36 2.81 23.32
N GLU A 287 28.17 1.73 22.59
CA GLU A 287 27.08 0.77 22.78
C GLU A 287 27.59 -0.66 22.55
N HIS A 288 27.00 -1.59 23.32
CA HIS A 288 27.25 -3.01 23.19
C HIS A 288 25.91 -3.74 23.09
N PHE A 289 25.69 -4.40 21.98
CA PHE A 289 24.50 -5.18 21.67
C PHE A 289 24.81 -6.66 21.89
N SER A 290 24.03 -7.31 22.76
CA SER A 290 24.25 -8.72 23.12
C SER A 290 22.94 -9.47 23.37
N THR A 291 23.02 -10.71 23.79
CA THR A 291 21.86 -11.51 24.23
C THR A 291 21.36 -11.13 25.60
N GLU A 292 22.01 -10.20 26.30
CA GLU A 292 21.60 -9.68 27.61
C GLU A 292 20.53 -8.60 27.46
N GLY A 293 19.61 -8.50 28.41
CA GLY A 293 18.54 -7.52 28.42
C GLY A 293 17.15 -8.13 28.23
N ASP A 294 16.16 -7.27 28.12
CA ASP A 294 14.78 -7.69 27.85
C ASP A 294 14.58 -8.09 26.36
N ALA A 295 13.43 -8.72 26.07
CA ALA A 295 13.17 -9.32 24.77
C ALA A 295 13.22 -8.32 23.60
N ASP A 296 12.90 -7.05 23.86
CA ASP A 296 12.83 -6.01 22.83
C ASP A 296 14.18 -5.30 22.60
N HIS A 297 15.19 -5.55 23.41
CA HIS A 297 16.47 -4.84 23.40
C HIS A 297 17.69 -5.77 23.28
N ARG A 298 17.47 -7.08 23.11
CA ARG A 298 18.55 -8.07 23.01
C ARG A 298 18.66 -8.70 21.64
N LEU A 299 19.89 -9.06 21.28
CA LEU A 299 20.15 -9.86 20.09
C LEU A 299 19.70 -11.32 20.32
N PRO A 300 19.28 -12.04 19.26
CA PRO A 300 18.95 -13.47 19.36
C PRO A 300 20.19 -14.35 19.60
N SER A 301 21.37 -13.85 19.22
CA SER A 301 22.67 -14.54 19.38
C SER A 301 23.81 -13.54 19.49
N ASN A 302 24.85 -13.90 20.23
CA ASN A 302 26.11 -13.15 20.28
C ASN A 302 27.04 -13.46 19.08
N ALA A 303 26.70 -14.42 18.22
CA ALA A 303 27.43 -14.74 17.00
C ALA A 303 26.89 -13.87 15.84
N THR A 304 27.30 -12.60 15.81
CA THR A 304 26.90 -11.63 14.78
C THR A 304 27.89 -11.68 13.62
N ASN A 305 27.39 -11.82 12.40
CA ASN A 305 28.21 -11.93 11.18
C ASN A 305 28.58 -10.58 10.59
N CYS A 306 27.59 -9.69 10.43
CA CYS A 306 27.80 -8.32 9.99
C CYS A 306 27.01 -7.32 10.84
N TYR A 307 27.53 -6.10 10.96
CA TYR A 307 26.87 -4.97 11.60
C TYR A 307 27.03 -3.75 10.72
N TYR A 308 25.91 -3.21 10.30
CA TYR A 308 25.82 -2.00 9.48
C TYR A 308 24.94 -0.98 10.21
N ARG A 309 25.36 0.28 10.26
CA ARG A 309 24.53 1.40 10.72
C ARG A 309 24.29 2.34 9.57
N ASP A 310 23.03 2.52 9.22
CA ASP A 310 22.66 3.36 8.09
C ASP A 310 22.75 4.87 8.40
N LYS A 311 22.59 5.69 7.35
CA LYS A 311 22.62 7.17 7.45
C LYS A 311 21.54 7.77 8.34
N ASN A 312 20.48 7.01 8.64
CA ASN A 312 19.36 7.41 9.48
C ASN A 312 19.54 6.97 10.94
N GLY A 313 20.59 6.20 11.22
CA GLY A 313 20.93 5.72 12.52
C GLY A 313 20.29 4.40 12.91
N VAL A 314 19.67 3.68 11.98
CA VAL A 314 19.17 2.31 12.20
C VAL A 314 20.35 1.36 12.23
N ASN A 315 20.41 0.51 13.26
CA ASN A 315 21.42 -0.55 13.38
C ASN A 315 20.86 -1.83 12.74
N TRP A 316 21.65 -2.48 11.89
CA TRP A 316 21.33 -3.70 11.18
C TRP A 316 22.35 -4.78 11.55
N PHE A 317 21.88 -5.91 12.04
CA PHE A 317 22.72 -7.03 12.50
C PHE A 317 22.36 -8.27 11.70
N GLY A 318 23.32 -8.79 10.93
CA GLY A 318 23.20 -10.04 10.19
C GLY A 318 23.77 -11.22 10.95
N PHE A 319 23.12 -12.35 10.90
CA PHE A 319 23.50 -13.58 11.60
C PHE A 319 23.71 -14.74 10.62
N VAL A 320 24.44 -15.77 11.06
CA VAL A 320 24.63 -16.99 10.26
C VAL A 320 23.39 -17.90 10.29
N ARG A 321 22.56 -17.83 11.35
CA ARG A 321 21.41 -18.75 11.54
C ARG A 321 20.13 -18.07 12.04
N TYR A 322 20.15 -16.77 12.21
CA TYR A 322 19.03 -16.02 12.81
C TYR A 322 18.53 -14.89 11.91
N GLY A 323 18.87 -14.96 10.61
CA GLY A 323 18.44 -13.92 9.68
C GLY A 323 18.99 -12.55 9.98
N LEU A 324 18.13 -11.53 10.02
CA LEU A 324 18.46 -10.13 10.17
C LEU A 324 17.72 -9.53 11.39
N VAL A 325 18.42 -8.76 12.19
CA VAL A 325 17.81 -7.93 13.26
C VAL A 325 18.11 -6.48 12.97
N TYR A 326 17.15 -5.61 13.23
CA TYR A 326 17.38 -4.16 13.11
C TYR A 326 16.75 -3.40 14.28
N THR A 327 17.32 -2.22 14.57
CA THR A 327 16.75 -1.32 15.57
C THR A 327 15.76 -0.36 14.96
N TYR A 328 14.70 -0.04 15.68
CA TYR A 328 13.75 1.00 15.30
C TYR A 328 13.35 1.83 16.51
N HIS A 329 13.04 3.10 16.30
CA HIS A 329 12.54 3.93 17.37
C HIS A 329 11.04 3.73 17.53
N SER A 330 10.62 3.21 18.68
CA SER A 330 9.20 3.28 19.03
C SER A 330 8.92 4.66 19.63
N GLY A 331 7.91 5.36 19.08
CA GLY A 331 7.52 6.67 19.59
C GLY A 331 7.17 6.62 21.09
N SER A 332 7.60 7.62 21.83
CA SER A 332 7.37 7.74 23.28
C SER A 332 6.10 8.51 23.63
N LEU A 333 5.25 8.83 22.64
CA LEU A 333 4.06 9.64 22.87
C LEU A 333 2.99 8.90 23.67
N PHE A 334 2.81 7.64 23.37
CA PHE A 334 1.97 6.71 24.13
C PHE A 334 2.86 5.73 24.88
N LYS A 335 2.69 5.69 26.20
CA LYS A 335 3.41 4.78 27.07
C LYS A 335 2.47 3.70 27.58
N VAL A 336 2.92 2.45 27.55
CA VAL A 336 2.19 1.36 28.20
C VAL A 336 2.11 1.61 29.69
N PHE A 337 0.95 1.32 30.28
CA PHE A 337 0.78 1.46 31.71
C PHE A 337 1.59 0.42 32.48
N LYS A 338 2.49 0.91 33.32
CA LYS A 338 3.38 0.09 34.17
C LYS A 338 3.50 0.70 35.55
N VAL A 339 3.42 -0.13 36.58
CA VAL A 339 3.63 0.26 38.01
C VAL A 339 4.38 -0.85 38.71
N GLY A 340 5.60 -0.56 39.18
CA GLY A 340 6.48 -1.60 39.73
C GLY A 340 6.73 -2.73 38.74
N ASP A 341 6.47 -3.94 39.15
CA ASP A 341 6.59 -5.15 38.33
C ASP A 341 5.34 -5.42 37.47
N PHE A 342 4.25 -4.72 37.72
CA PHE A 342 3.02 -4.87 36.93
C PHE A 342 3.11 -4.11 35.61
N ASN A 343 2.80 -4.79 34.51
CA ASN A 343 2.77 -4.25 33.16
C ASN A 343 1.53 -4.75 32.42
N THR A 344 0.88 -3.89 31.68
CA THR A 344 -0.30 -4.24 30.88
C THR A 344 0.02 -4.69 29.45
N GLU A 345 1.28 -4.73 29.06
CA GLU A 345 1.69 -5.13 27.73
C GLU A 345 1.25 -6.56 27.40
N GLY A 346 0.62 -6.74 26.23
CA GLY A 346 0.05 -8.02 25.80
C GLY A 346 -1.30 -8.38 26.41
N ILE A 347 -1.84 -7.56 27.35
CA ILE A 347 -3.15 -7.78 27.96
C ILE A 347 -4.23 -7.09 27.11
N ASN A 348 -5.28 -7.83 26.76
CA ASN A 348 -6.46 -7.23 26.12
C ASN A 348 -7.28 -6.43 27.14
N VAL A 349 -6.96 -5.13 27.25
CA VAL A 349 -7.63 -4.19 28.16
C VAL A 349 -8.88 -3.64 27.51
N ARG A 350 -9.99 -3.69 28.25
CA ARG A 350 -11.31 -3.22 27.80
C ARG A 350 -11.61 -1.80 28.28
N THR A 351 -11.31 -1.51 29.54
CA THR A 351 -11.53 -0.21 30.19
C THR A 351 -10.67 -0.08 31.44
N SER A 352 -10.64 1.09 32.06
CA SER A 352 -10.00 1.27 33.35
C SER A 352 -10.64 2.41 34.15
N CYS A 353 -10.57 2.31 35.48
CA CYS A 353 -11.01 3.36 36.39
C CYS A 353 -9.95 3.59 37.45
N ARG A 354 -9.69 4.85 37.75
CA ARG A 354 -8.73 5.27 38.77
C ARG A 354 -9.40 6.14 39.82
N HIS A 355 -9.19 5.82 41.06
CA HIS A 355 -9.54 6.70 42.23
C HIS A 355 -8.36 6.81 43.18
N GLY A 356 -7.79 8.01 43.29
CA GLY A 356 -6.56 8.22 44.07
C GLY A 356 -5.38 7.38 43.53
N ASP A 357 -4.84 6.53 44.38
CA ASP A 357 -3.77 5.60 44.03
C ASP A 357 -4.29 4.23 43.59
N ASP A 358 -5.58 3.96 43.76
CA ASP A 358 -6.21 2.69 43.36
C ASP A 358 -6.70 2.73 41.92
N ILE A 359 -6.32 1.69 41.18
CA ILE A 359 -6.62 1.54 39.76
C ILE A 359 -7.22 0.15 39.52
N VAL A 360 -8.35 0.09 38.89
CA VAL A 360 -8.95 -1.16 38.41
C VAL A 360 -8.92 -1.16 36.88
N ILE A 361 -8.37 -2.24 36.29
CA ILE A 361 -8.16 -2.43 34.85
C ILE A 361 -8.98 -3.62 34.41
N GLY A 362 -10.07 -3.36 33.70
CA GLY A 362 -10.96 -4.37 33.14
C GLY A 362 -10.40 -4.96 31.85
N THR A 363 -10.50 -6.29 31.73
CA THR A 363 -9.96 -7.03 30.59
C THR A 363 -11.02 -7.88 29.92
N GLN A 364 -10.62 -8.57 28.85
CA GLN A 364 -11.43 -9.60 28.18
C GLN A 364 -11.72 -10.80 29.12
N ASN A 365 -10.87 -11.02 30.14
CA ASN A 365 -10.97 -12.14 31.06
C ASN A 365 -10.74 -11.65 32.49
N GLY A 366 -11.78 -11.06 33.14
CA GLY A 366 -11.66 -10.54 34.48
C GLY A 366 -11.00 -9.16 34.57
N PHE A 367 -10.38 -8.84 35.71
CA PHE A 367 -9.76 -7.54 35.95
C PHE A 367 -8.52 -7.61 36.83
N TYR A 368 -7.69 -6.57 36.75
CA TYR A 368 -6.57 -6.33 37.64
C TYR A 368 -6.88 -5.15 38.55
N TYR A 369 -6.55 -5.29 39.86
CA TYR A 369 -6.39 -4.19 40.75
C TYR A 369 -4.91 -3.85 40.88
N VAL A 370 -4.58 -2.56 40.87
CA VAL A 370 -3.20 -2.03 41.01
C VAL A 370 -3.21 -0.79 41.89
N ASN A 371 -2.37 -0.77 42.90
CA ASN A 371 -2.14 0.46 43.65
C ASN A 371 -0.91 1.19 43.10
N ALA A 372 -1.09 2.38 42.57
CA ALA A 372 -0.05 3.16 41.89
C ALA A 372 1.12 3.60 42.83
N LYS A 373 0.87 3.71 44.12
CA LYS A 373 1.87 4.14 45.09
C LYS A 373 2.73 3.00 45.64
N THR A 374 2.10 1.86 45.95
CA THR A 374 2.77 0.73 46.55
C THR A 374 3.27 -0.29 45.56
N GLY A 375 2.73 -0.29 44.30
CA GLY A 375 2.97 -1.32 43.27
C GLY A 375 2.25 -2.63 43.58
N GLN A 376 1.44 -2.71 44.64
CA GLN A 376 0.65 -3.87 44.95
C GLN A 376 -0.36 -4.11 43.81
N HIS A 377 -0.45 -5.34 43.31
CA HIS A 377 -1.41 -5.70 42.28
C HIS A 377 -1.99 -7.09 42.53
N ARG A 378 -3.21 -7.31 42.03
CA ARG A 378 -3.90 -8.60 42.10
C ARG A 378 -4.81 -8.80 40.89
N TYR A 379 -4.79 -10.00 40.35
CA TYR A 379 -5.71 -10.41 39.27
C TYR A 379 -6.94 -11.10 39.88
N TYR A 380 -8.10 -10.73 39.37
CA TYR A 380 -9.38 -11.34 39.65
C TYR A 380 -9.90 -12.02 38.39
N SER A 381 -10.03 -13.32 38.45
CA SER A 381 -10.43 -14.16 37.33
C SER A 381 -11.93 -14.11 37.06
N PRO A 382 -12.41 -14.63 35.93
CA PRO A 382 -13.85 -14.81 35.68
C PRO A 382 -14.58 -15.63 36.75
N SER A 383 -13.92 -16.62 37.37
CA SER A 383 -14.47 -17.39 38.47
C SER A 383 -14.70 -16.54 39.72
N ASP A 384 -13.82 -15.59 40.01
CA ASP A 384 -14.00 -14.64 41.12
C ASP A 384 -15.20 -13.72 40.85
N LEU A 385 -15.43 -13.39 39.58
CA LEU A 385 -16.59 -12.59 39.12
C LEU A 385 -17.90 -13.39 39.09
N GLY A 386 -17.87 -14.71 39.37
CA GLY A 386 -19.03 -15.58 39.36
C GLY A 386 -19.52 -15.90 37.95
N GLY A 387 -18.62 -15.97 36.98
CA GLY A 387 -18.85 -16.36 35.59
C GLY A 387 -18.81 -15.21 34.57
N GLY A 388 -18.70 -13.93 35.01
CA GLY A 388 -18.55 -12.81 34.11
C GLY A 388 -17.13 -12.71 33.58
N HIS A 389 -16.96 -12.83 32.25
CA HIS A 389 -15.65 -12.85 31.62
C HIS A 389 -15.18 -11.46 31.21
N ILE A 390 -16.03 -10.73 30.49
CA ILE A 390 -15.68 -9.47 29.84
C ILE A 390 -16.07 -8.31 30.73
N VAL A 391 -15.11 -7.52 31.18
CA VAL A 391 -15.37 -6.28 31.94
C VAL A 391 -15.55 -5.13 30.95
N ASN A 392 -16.77 -4.60 30.84
CA ASN A 392 -17.10 -3.53 29.91
C ASN A 392 -16.87 -2.13 30.44
N THR A 393 -17.18 -1.91 31.72
CA THR A 393 -17.20 -0.59 32.35
C THR A 393 -16.85 -0.69 33.82
N ILE A 394 -16.20 0.32 34.37
CA ILE A 394 -15.83 0.41 35.79
C ILE A 394 -16.05 1.83 36.25
N CYS A 395 -16.76 2.01 37.37
CA CYS A 395 -17.02 3.29 37.97
C CYS A 395 -16.69 3.28 39.46
N TRP A 396 -16.11 4.37 39.97
CA TRP A 396 -15.93 4.60 41.38
C TRP A 396 -17.16 5.33 41.96
N TYR A 397 -17.83 4.71 42.91
CA TYR A 397 -18.99 5.26 43.59
C TYR A 397 -19.06 4.85 45.07
N GLU A 398 -19.35 5.77 45.99
CA GLU A 398 -19.52 5.54 47.45
C GLU A 398 -18.46 4.63 48.07
N GLY A 399 -17.17 4.83 47.72
CA GLY A 399 -16.07 4.12 48.37
C GLY A 399 -15.75 2.76 47.73
N LEU A 400 -16.44 2.35 46.70
CA LEU A 400 -16.28 1.06 46.01
C LEU A 400 -16.09 1.24 44.49
N PHE A 401 -15.40 0.28 43.88
CA PHE A 401 -15.41 0.15 42.41
C PHE A 401 -16.59 -0.73 41.99
N TYR A 402 -17.48 -0.16 41.21
CA TYR A 402 -18.55 -0.87 40.53
C TYR A 402 -18.05 -1.39 39.20
N ILE A 403 -18.10 -2.72 39.00
CA ILE A 403 -17.54 -3.42 37.85
C ILE A 403 -18.69 -4.02 37.05
N GLY A 404 -18.96 -3.47 35.88
CA GLY A 404 -19.97 -3.96 34.95
C GLY A 404 -19.37 -4.96 33.96
N THR A 405 -19.97 -6.16 33.89
CA THR A 405 -19.56 -7.19 32.95
C THR A 405 -20.58 -7.36 31.83
N PHE A 406 -20.12 -7.87 30.69
CA PHE A 406 -21.00 -8.15 29.55
C PHE A 406 -21.95 -9.34 29.78
N ASP A 407 -21.49 -10.32 30.56
CA ASP A 407 -22.16 -11.63 30.68
C ASP A 407 -22.45 -12.05 32.14
N GLY A 408 -22.01 -11.29 33.12
CA GLY A 408 -22.12 -11.68 34.54
C GLY A 408 -22.76 -10.63 35.45
N GLY A 409 -23.29 -9.51 34.90
CA GLY A 409 -23.92 -8.47 35.69
C GLY A 409 -22.95 -7.52 36.41
N LEU A 410 -23.39 -6.93 37.51
CA LEU A 410 -22.67 -5.94 38.30
C LEU A 410 -21.96 -6.57 39.50
N ARG A 411 -20.72 -6.17 39.74
CA ARG A 411 -19.93 -6.54 40.93
C ARG A 411 -19.38 -5.30 41.62
N LEU A 412 -19.18 -5.42 42.94
CA LEU A 412 -18.63 -4.35 43.76
C LEU A 412 -17.28 -4.82 44.35
N PHE A 413 -16.26 -4.03 44.11
CA PHE A 413 -14.92 -4.28 44.61
C PHE A 413 -14.49 -3.24 45.62
N ASP A 414 -14.15 -3.67 46.84
CA ASP A 414 -13.62 -2.83 47.90
C ASP A 414 -12.06 -2.91 47.91
N PRO A 415 -11.37 -1.84 47.56
CA PRO A 415 -9.89 -1.84 47.53
C PRO A 415 -9.26 -1.87 48.91
N GLN A 416 -10.01 -1.52 49.99
CA GLN A 416 -9.49 -1.55 51.35
C GLN A 416 -9.46 -2.96 51.91
N THR A 417 -10.53 -3.71 51.69
CA THR A 417 -10.65 -5.08 52.17
C THR A 417 -10.23 -6.13 51.14
N MET A 418 -10.01 -5.70 49.88
CA MET A 418 -9.71 -6.59 48.73
C MET A 418 -10.80 -7.63 48.50
N THR A 419 -12.05 -7.31 48.83
CA THR A 419 -13.20 -8.19 48.69
C THR A 419 -14.04 -7.82 47.51
N LEU A 420 -14.61 -8.85 46.86
CA LEU A 420 -15.53 -8.73 45.72
C LEU A 420 -16.91 -9.22 46.15
N THR A 421 -17.93 -8.36 46.02
CA THR A 421 -19.31 -8.67 46.46
C THR A 421 -20.32 -8.43 45.34
N ARG A 422 -21.53 -8.98 45.50
CA ARG A 422 -22.67 -8.65 44.65
C ARG A 422 -23.53 -7.61 45.35
N LEU A 423 -24.28 -6.84 44.55
CA LEU A 423 -25.26 -5.92 45.07
C LEU A 423 -26.44 -6.73 45.64
N SER A 424 -26.55 -6.82 46.98
CA SER A 424 -27.39 -7.77 47.68
C SER A 424 -28.91 -7.60 47.47
N TYR A 425 -29.34 -6.51 46.83
CA TYR A 425 -30.74 -6.10 46.85
C TYR A 425 -31.47 -6.21 45.53
N THR A 426 -30.78 -6.62 44.43
CA THR A 426 -31.42 -6.58 43.13
C THR A 426 -30.96 -7.71 42.19
N PRO A 427 -31.83 -8.74 42.04
CA PRO A 427 -31.70 -9.72 40.95
C PRO A 427 -31.71 -9.07 39.57
N LEU A 428 -32.09 -7.78 39.48
CA LEU A 428 -32.17 -7.03 38.23
C LEU A 428 -30.79 -6.83 37.55
N LEU A 429 -29.69 -6.77 38.34
CA LEU A 429 -28.33 -6.53 37.86
C LEU A 429 -27.44 -7.78 37.85
N ASP A 430 -28.04 -8.94 38.25
CA ASP A 430 -27.40 -10.24 38.09
C ASP A 430 -27.71 -10.79 36.68
N ASP A 431 -26.75 -11.46 36.07
CA ASP A 431 -26.86 -12.14 34.77
C ASP A 431 -27.47 -11.25 33.66
N THR A 432 -27.12 -9.97 33.67
CA THR A 432 -27.44 -9.02 32.61
C THR A 432 -26.20 -8.31 32.07
N SER A 433 -26.18 -8.02 30.79
CA SER A 433 -25.10 -7.22 30.22
C SER A 433 -25.14 -5.80 30.77
N ILE A 434 -24.05 -5.34 31.38
CA ILE A 434 -23.83 -3.96 31.78
C ILE A 434 -23.03 -3.28 30.67
N GLY A 435 -23.61 -2.25 30.05
CA GLY A 435 -22.95 -1.52 28.98
C GLY A 435 -22.13 -0.37 29.48
N ASP A 436 -22.71 0.44 30.42
CA ASP A 436 -22.00 1.57 31.00
C ASP A 436 -22.43 1.87 32.44
N LEU A 437 -21.51 2.52 33.17
CA LEU A 437 -21.66 2.98 34.55
C LEU A 437 -21.15 4.42 34.68
N MET A 438 -22.02 5.35 35.07
CA MET A 438 -21.67 6.74 35.19
C MET A 438 -22.23 7.35 36.47
N VAL A 439 -21.45 8.16 37.18
CA VAL A 439 -21.99 9.01 38.26
C VAL A 439 -22.56 10.27 37.62
N GLY A 440 -23.86 10.47 37.78
CA GLY A 440 -24.56 11.63 37.24
C GLY A 440 -24.20 12.93 37.99
N PRO A 441 -24.55 14.11 37.40
CA PRO A 441 -24.40 15.41 38.03
C PRO A 441 -25.18 15.51 39.35
N ASP A 442 -26.18 14.66 39.52
CA ASP A 442 -27.04 14.52 40.70
C ASP A 442 -26.41 13.70 41.83
N GLY A 443 -25.18 13.19 41.59
CA GLY A 443 -24.44 12.33 42.54
C GLY A 443 -24.92 10.89 42.63
N ARG A 444 -25.85 10.46 41.80
CA ARG A 444 -26.38 9.10 41.74
C ARG A 444 -25.61 8.26 40.73
N LEU A 445 -25.58 6.94 40.92
CA LEU A 445 -24.99 6.02 39.98
C LEU A 445 -26.02 5.59 38.92
N TRP A 446 -25.69 5.82 37.68
CA TRP A 446 -26.49 5.47 36.51
C TRP A 446 -25.94 4.21 35.88
N VAL A 447 -26.78 3.21 35.65
CA VAL A 447 -26.44 1.89 35.14
C VAL A 447 -27.16 1.64 33.83
N GLY A 448 -26.44 1.71 32.72
CA GLY A 448 -26.93 1.30 31.41
C GLY A 448 -26.77 -0.20 31.23
N CYS A 449 -27.84 -0.93 31.03
CA CYS A 449 -27.79 -2.38 30.91
C CYS A 449 -28.79 -2.92 29.88
N GLY A 450 -28.74 -4.24 29.63
CA GLY A 450 -29.68 -4.93 28.74
C GLY A 450 -31.14 -4.91 29.18
N ARG A 451 -31.39 -4.51 30.42
CA ARG A 451 -32.74 -4.34 31.00
C ARG A 451 -33.21 -2.87 31.05
N GLY A 452 -32.48 -1.96 30.40
CA GLY A 452 -32.75 -0.53 30.34
C GLY A 452 -31.85 0.29 31.24
N LEU A 453 -32.35 1.40 31.79
CA LEU A 453 -31.63 2.29 32.67
C LEU A 453 -32.04 2.07 34.13
N ILE A 454 -31.07 1.88 35.00
CA ILE A 454 -31.25 1.74 36.43
C ILE A 454 -30.49 2.89 37.13
N ILE A 455 -31.14 3.60 38.06
CA ILE A 455 -30.51 4.66 38.85
C ILE A 455 -30.42 4.18 40.29
N ILE A 456 -29.21 4.24 40.84
CA ILE A 456 -28.88 3.78 42.19
C ILE A 456 -28.43 4.96 43.05
N ALA A 457 -28.95 5.05 44.27
CA ALA A 457 -28.49 5.95 45.28
C ALA A 457 -28.49 5.24 46.67
N ASN A 458 -27.48 5.53 47.49
CA ASN A 458 -27.30 4.90 48.80
C ASN A 458 -27.37 3.34 48.73
N GLY A 459 -26.80 2.76 47.72
CA GLY A 459 -26.80 1.32 47.49
C GLY A 459 -28.15 0.70 47.11
N GLN A 460 -29.18 1.49 46.86
CA GLN A 460 -30.53 1.02 46.50
C GLN A 460 -30.96 1.53 45.11
N VAL A 461 -31.77 0.72 44.42
CA VAL A 461 -32.38 1.13 43.16
C VAL A 461 -33.51 2.13 43.43
N GLU A 462 -33.35 3.35 43.01
CA GLU A 462 -34.38 4.38 43.09
C GLU A 462 -35.30 4.38 41.88
N GLN A 463 -34.76 4.18 40.69
CA GLN A 463 -35.53 4.25 39.45
C GLN A 463 -35.09 3.15 38.50
N HIS A 464 -36.03 2.60 37.74
CA HIS A 464 -35.81 1.62 36.71
C HIS A 464 -36.67 1.92 35.49
N PHE A 465 -36.07 2.31 34.39
CA PHE A 465 -36.71 2.63 33.12
C PHE A 465 -36.54 1.49 32.11
N THR A 466 -37.66 0.98 31.66
CA THR A 466 -37.74 -0.13 30.67
C THR A 466 -38.64 0.26 29.50
N GLU A 467 -38.61 -0.49 28.40
CA GLU A 467 -39.56 -0.31 27.29
C GLU A 467 -41.02 -0.42 27.69
N GLN A 468 -41.31 -1.09 28.80
CA GLN A 468 -42.71 -1.32 29.28
C GLN A 468 -43.25 -0.17 30.12
N ASN A 469 -42.40 0.54 30.84
CA ASN A 469 -42.79 1.61 31.77
C ASN A 469 -42.33 3.04 31.35
N SER A 470 -41.59 3.15 30.26
CA SER A 470 -41.04 4.40 29.77
C SER A 470 -40.93 4.42 28.23
N ARG A 471 -40.50 5.56 27.70
CA ARG A 471 -40.22 5.73 26.26
C ARG A 471 -38.76 5.39 25.90
N ILE A 472 -38.07 4.60 26.73
CA ILE A 472 -36.67 4.21 26.45
C ILE A 472 -36.65 3.31 25.22
N ILE A 473 -35.70 3.55 24.35
CA ILE A 473 -35.46 2.65 23.22
C ILE A 473 -34.74 1.42 23.79
N GLY A 474 -35.30 0.24 23.58
CA GLY A 474 -34.78 -0.99 24.18
C GLY A 474 -33.45 -1.48 23.62
N GLY A 475 -33.00 -2.60 24.17
CA GLY A 475 -31.68 -3.16 23.92
C GLY A 475 -30.68 -2.73 24.96
N LEU A 476 -29.42 -3.15 24.76
CA LEU A 476 -28.32 -2.81 25.65
C LEU A 476 -27.96 -1.32 25.48
N ILE A 477 -28.03 -0.57 26.59
CA ILE A 477 -27.47 0.78 26.67
C ILE A 477 -25.94 0.63 26.80
N LEU A 478 -25.21 1.17 25.83
CA LEU A 478 -23.78 1.04 25.71
C LEU A 478 -23.01 2.21 26.30
N ASP A 479 -23.67 3.37 26.42
CA ASP A 479 -23.02 4.59 26.88
C ASP A 479 -24.04 5.59 27.43
N ILE A 480 -23.66 6.31 28.48
CA ILE A 480 -24.42 7.34 29.16
C ILE A 480 -23.63 8.64 29.13
N THR A 481 -24.11 9.62 28.39
CA THR A 481 -23.46 10.93 28.26
C THR A 481 -24.37 12.02 28.85
N PHE A 482 -23.85 12.81 29.77
CA PHE A 482 -24.61 13.97 30.32
C PHE A 482 -24.31 15.23 29.51
N ASP A 483 -25.35 15.95 29.13
CA ASP A 483 -25.22 17.30 28.54
C ASP A 483 -24.97 18.38 29.59
N ALA A 484 -24.72 19.62 29.16
CA ALA A 484 -24.45 20.72 30.05
C ALA A 484 -25.67 21.09 30.96
N SER A 485 -26.88 20.75 30.54
CA SER A 485 -28.10 20.91 31.32
C SER A 485 -28.35 19.78 32.32
N GLY A 486 -27.53 18.74 32.30
CA GLY A 486 -27.61 17.57 33.16
C GLY A 486 -28.55 16.50 32.65
N ASN A 487 -29.13 16.64 31.45
CA ASN A 487 -29.90 15.55 30.83
C ASN A 487 -28.98 14.40 30.44
N ALA A 488 -29.46 13.14 30.50
CA ALA A 488 -28.68 11.97 30.12
C ALA A 488 -29.08 11.45 28.73
N TRP A 489 -28.10 11.38 27.86
CA TRP A 489 -28.22 10.78 26.52
C TRP A 489 -27.78 9.31 26.64
N LEU A 490 -28.72 8.41 26.35
CA LEU A 490 -28.55 6.97 26.49
C LEU A 490 -28.42 6.36 25.11
N THR A 491 -27.20 6.03 24.71
CA THR A 491 -26.92 5.44 23.41
C THR A 491 -26.69 3.93 23.50
N GLY A 492 -27.12 3.18 22.51
CA GLY A 492 -27.05 1.73 22.57
C GLY A 492 -27.29 1.02 21.25
N GLU A 493 -27.65 -0.26 21.34
CA GLU A 493 -27.84 -1.16 20.19
C GLU A 493 -28.92 -0.73 19.21
N LYS A 494 -29.99 -0.12 19.71
CA LYS A 494 -31.19 0.19 18.90
C LYS A 494 -31.38 1.67 18.62
N GLY A 495 -30.56 2.52 19.20
CA GLY A 495 -30.70 3.96 19.03
C GLY A 495 -30.26 4.78 20.23
N CYS A 496 -30.85 5.98 20.35
CA CYS A 496 -30.56 6.93 21.41
C CYS A 496 -31.86 7.38 22.09
N SER A 497 -31.85 7.37 23.43
CA SER A 497 -32.92 7.88 24.26
C SER A 497 -32.43 9.05 25.11
N LEU A 498 -33.33 10.00 25.46
CA LEU A 498 -33.00 11.14 26.28
C LEU A 498 -33.78 11.10 27.61
N TYR A 499 -33.03 11.11 28.70
CA TYR A 499 -33.62 11.37 30.03
C TYR A 499 -33.55 12.87 30.30
N SER A 500 -34.68 13.49 30.56
CA SER A 500 -34.75 14.90 30.91
C SER A 500 -34.81 15.11 32.42
N VAL A 501 -33.87 15.93 32.94
CA VAL A 501 -33.84 16.30 34.37
C VAL A 501 -35.11 17.06 34.76
N ARG A 502 -35.68 17.84 33.85
CA ARG A 502 -36.90 18.64 34.14
C ARG A 502 -38.13 17.74 34.37
N SER A 503 -38.29 16.69 33.57
CA SER A 503 -39.44 15.78 33.68
C SER A 503 -39.17 14.59 34.61
N HIS A 504 -37.94 14.44 35.11
CA HIS A 504 -37.49 13.27 35.83
C HIS A 504 -37.82 11.95 35.15
N GLY A 505 -37.67 11.90 33.81
CA GLY A 505 -38.01 10.72 33.03
C GLY A 505 -37.52 10.74 31.60
N ILE A 506 -37.73 9.61 30.92
CA ILE A 506 -37.38 9.46 29.51
C ILE A 506 -38.38 10.21 28.65
N VAL A 507 -37.90 11.16 27.86
CA VAL A 507 -38.69 11.94 26.91
C VAL A 507 -38.65 11.29 25.52
N GLU A 508 -39.62 11.65 24.68
CA GLU A 508 -39.66 11.20 23.30
C GLU A 508 -38.53 11.85 22.52
N THR A 509 -37.72 11.04 21.87
CA THR A 509 -36.66 11.51 20.99
C THR A 509 -37.14 11.39 19.54
N THR A 510 -37.27 12.52 18.85
CA THR A 510 -37.65 12.55 17.45
C THR A 510 -36.44 12.90 16.59
N PHE A 511 -35.80 11.90 16.04
CA PHE A 511 -34.75 12.10 15.06
C PHE A 511 -35.33 12.20 13.65
N PRO A 512 -34.75 12.98 12.75
CA PRO A 512 -35.19 13.06 11.36
C PRO A 512 -35.18 11.67 10.71
N LYS A 513 -36.16 11.39 9.82
CA LYS A 513 -36.27 10.12 9.13
C LYS A 513 -34.98 9.85 8.30
N GLY A 514 -34.34 8.73 8.54
CA GLY A 514 -33.08 8.38 7.89
C GLY A 514 -31.83 8.97 8.55
N PHE A 515 -31.93 9.64 9.69
CA PHE A 515 -30.81 10.17 10.45
C PHE A 515 -29.82 9.04 10.83
N PHE A 516 -30.37 7.88 11.25
CA PHE A 516 -29.59 6.67 11.45
C PHE A 516 -29.96 5.65 10.37
N ASN A 517 -29.12 5.46 9.38
CA ASN A 517 -29.38 4.56 8.24
C ASN A 517 -29.32 3.06 8.61
N GLU A 518 -28.56 2.71 9.64
CA GLU A 518 -28.46 1.33 10.17
C GLU A 518 -28.71 1.35 11.67
N LYS A 519 -29.06 0.18 12.25
CA LYS A 519 -29.19 0.03 13.71
C LYS A 519 -27.80 0.08 14.33
N PRO A 520 -27.40 1.18 14.92
CA PRO A 520 -26.02 1.37 15.30
C PRO A 520 -25.79 0.94 16.74
N TRP A 521 -24.66 0.31 16.94
CA TRP A 521 -24.03 0.26 18.25
C TRP A 521 -23.36 1.60 18.47
N MET A 522 -24.02 2.52 19.19
CA MET A 522 -23.59 3.89 19.37
C MET A 522 -22.94 4.14 20.73
N ARG A 523 -21.94 5.04 20.75
CA ARG A 523 -21.45 5.70 21.96
C ARG A 523 -21.63 7.21 21.83
N GLY A 524 -21.87 7.88 22.95
CA GLY A 524 -22.04 9.31 23.04
C GLY A 524 -20.77 10.04 23.46
N ALA A 525 -20.73 11.33 23.21
CA ALA A 525 -19.74 12.27 23.77
C ALA A 525 -20.31 13.70 23.78
N LEU A 526 -19.94 14.49 24.80
CA LEU A 526 -20.28 15.90 24.85
C LEU A 526 -19.18 16.72 24.18
N GLY A 527 -19.56 17.64 23.28
CA GLY A 527 -18.67 18.55 22.61
C GLY A 527 -18.50 19.90 23.35
N HIS A 528 -17.45 20.65 23.00
CA HIS A 528 -17.12 21.97 23.58
C HIS A 528 -18.19 23.06 23.33
N ASP A 529 -18.96 22.88 22.27
CA ASP A 529 -20.06 23.77 21.87
C ASP A 529 -21.42 23.35 22.43
N GLY A 530 -21.45 22.36 23.33
CA GLY A 530 -22.67 21.81 23.90
C GLY A 530 -23.41 20.85 22.99
N LEU A 531 -22.87 20.52 21.83
CA LEU A 531 -23.39 19.45 20.96
C LEU A 531 -23.15 18.09 21.58
N VAL A 532 -24.10 17.20 21.39
CA VAL A 532 -23.96 15.80 21.76
C VAL A 532 -23.66 15.01 20.51
N PHE A 533 -22.47 14.41 20.50
CA PHE A 533 -22.01 13.55 19.41
C PHE A 533 -22.41 12.10 19.69
N MET A 534 -22.81 11.40 18.64
CA MET A 534 -23.17 9.98 18.65
C MET A 534 -22.36 9.26 17.59
N ARG A 535 -21.40 8.46 18.02
CA ARG A 535 -20.50 7.75 17.09
C ARG A 535 -20.91 6.31 16.92
N THR A 536 -21.02 5.90 15.66
CA THR A 536 -21.18 4.51 15.24
C THR A 536 -20.14 4.21 14.16
N GLY A 537 -19.23 3.26 14.37
CA GLY A 537 -18.16 2.86 13.46
C GLY A 537 -17.78 3.89 12.39
N PRO A 538 -18.42 3.86 11.21
CA PRO A 538 -18.07 4.72 10.10
C PRO A 538 -18.51 6.19 10.26
N GLN A 539 -19.50 6.49 11.10
CA GLN A 539 -20.18 7.80 11.10
C GLN A 539 -20.18 8.44 12.49
N THR A 540 -20.21 9.77 12.52
CA THR A 540 -20.35 10.57 13.72
C THR A 540 -21.48 11.57 13.50
N PHE A 541 -22.58 11.36 14.20
CA PHE A 541 -23.74 12.26 14.19
C PHE A 541 -23.66 13.23 15.35
N TYR A 542 -24.33 14.38 15.23
CA TYR A 542 -24.46 15.32 16.32
C TYR A 542 -25.88 15.90 16.41
N THR A 543 -26.23 16.35 17.59
CA THR A 543 -27.42 17.13 17.84
C THR A 543 -27.17 18.14 18.99
N ASN A 544 -27.94 19.19 19.02
CA ASN A 544 -27.95 20.08 20.19
C ASN A 544 -28.89 19.54 21.32
N GLU A 545 -28.75 20.06 22.52
CA GLU A 545 -29.56 19.66 23.70
C GLU A 545 -31.07 19.72 23.47
N GLN A 546 -31.56 20.63 22.63
CA GLN A 546 -32.95 20.84 22.31
C GLN A 546 -33.47 19.96 21.16
N MET A 547 -32.60 19.15 20.55
CA MET A 547 -32.94 18.35 19.36
C MET A 547 -33.54 19.17 18.21
N THR A 548 -33.03 20.36 17.97
CA THR A 548 -33.46 21.26 16.88
C THR A 548 -32.45 21.35 15.76
N ASP A 549 -31.19 21.02 16.03
CA ASP A 549 -30.09 20.97 15.09
C ASP A 549 -29.52 19.56 15.02
N PHE A 550 -29.46 19.02 13.82
CA PHE A 550 -28.99 17.65 13.56
C PHE A 550 -28.04 17.64 12.38
N GLY A 551 -26.97 16.88 12.51
CA GLY A 551 -26.04 16.74 11.42
C GLY A 551 -25.17 15.50 11.53
N GLU A 552 -24.41 15.26 10.47
CA GLU A 552 -23.34 14.30 10.44
C GLU A 552 -22.01 15.05 10.29
N LEU A 553 -21.07 14.78 11.17
CA LEU A 553 -19.72 15.33 11.09
C LEU A 553 -19.04 14.75 9.85
N GLN A 554 -18.85 15.58 8.83
CA GLN A 554 -18.25 15.18 7.55
C GLN A 554 -16.75 15.05 7.70
N LEU A 555 -16.32 13.89 8.17
CA LEU A 555 -14.89 13.59 8.35
C LEU A 555 -14.22 13.43 6.99
N PRO A 556 -12.98 13.92 6.81
CA PRO A 556 -12.22 13.75 5.57
C PRO A 556 -11.77 12.30 5.33
N ILE A 557 -12.07 11.39 6.24
CA ILE A 557 -11.78 9.96 6.15
C ILE A 557 -13.04 9.12 6.33
N THR A 558 -13.06 7.96 5.69
CA THR A 558 -14.13 6.97 5.86
C THR A 558 -13.60 5.79 6.68
N PHE A 559 -14.25 5.49 7.78
CA PHE A 559 -13.96 4.32 8.60
C PHE A 559 -14.73 3.11 8.05
N LYS A 560 -14.05 1.96 7.95
CA LYS A 560 -14.67 0.69 7.50
C LYS A 560 -15.13 -0.17 8.66
N ASP A 561 -14.42 -0.08 9.78
CA ASP A 561 -14.67 -0.90 10.96
C ASP A 561 -15.84 -0.34 11.79
N LYS A 562 -16.85 -1.17 12.00
CA LYS A 562 -18.02 -0.89 12.87
C LYS A 562 -17.64 -0.72 14.35
N TRP A 563 -16.46 -1.19 14.74
CA TRP A 563 -15.99 -1.15 16.14
C TRP A 563 -15.22 0.13 16.50
N CYS A 564 -14.95 1.02 15.56
CA CYS A 564 -14.34 2.33 15.78
C CYS A 564 -15.36 3.30 16.43
N ARG A 565 -15.64 3.17 17.74
CA ARG A 565 -16.78 3.81 18.40
C ARG A 565 -16.45 4.99 19.30
N CYS A 566 -15.21 5.10 19.77
CA CYS A 566 -14.87 6.17 20.71
C CYS A 566 -14.67 7.48 19.97
N PHE A 567 -15.28 8.52 20.53
CA PHE A 567 -15.13 9.92 20.15
C PHE A 567 -14.88 10.72 21.42
N VAL A 568 -13.94 11.63 21.40
CA VAL A 568 -13.60 12.50 22.53
C VAL A 568 -13.32 13.89 21.97
N ASP A 569 -13.94 14.91 22.56
CA ASP A 569 -13.56 16.30 22.39
C ASP A 569 -12.51 16.66 23.44
N ASP A 570 -11.33 17.15 23.06
CA ASP A 570 -10.27 17.51 23.99
C ASP A 570 -10.52 18.86 24.71
N MET A 571 -11.59 19.54 24.37
CA MET A 571 -11.98 20.88 24.87
C MET A 571 -10.86 21.93 24.68
N LYS A 572 -9.91 21.67 23.77
CA LYS A 572 -8.74 22.52 23.49
C LYS A 572 -8.54 22.81 21.99
N GLY A 573 -9.42 22.35 21.16
CA GLY A 573 -9.39 22.60 19.71
C GLY A 573 -9.41 21.36 18.82
N HIS A 574 -9.51 20.13 19.39
CA HIS A 574 -9.42 18.92 18.59
C HIS A 574 -10.48 17.89 18.96
N TYR A 575 -10.95 17.19 17.95
CA TYR A 575 -11.69 15.95 18.08
C TYR A 575 -10.75 14.77 17.96
N LEU A 576 -10.85 13.82 18.90
CA LEU A 576 -10.08 12.56 18.86
C LEU A 576 -11.04 11.40 18.63
N LEU A 577 -10.72 10.55 17.65
CA LEU A 577 -11.54 9.43 17.24
C LEU A 577 -10.71 8.16 17.21
N THR A 578 -11.29 7.04 17.59
CA THR A 578 -10.69 5.74 17.34
C THR A 578 -10.85 5.33 15.88
N SER A 579 -9.84 4.70 15.33
CA SER A 579 -9.82 4.14 13.98
C SER A 579 -9.32 2.71 14.00
N GLU A 580 -9.42 2.03 12.87
CA GLU A 580 -8.85 0.69 12.64
C GLU A 580 -7.31 0.65 12.86
N ARG A 581 -6.66 1.80 13.02
CA ARG A 581 -5.20 1.95 12.98
C ARG A 581 -4.64 2.80 14.10
N GLY A 582 -5.44 3.09 15.07
CA GLY A 582 -5.04 3.94 16.19
C GLY A 582 -6.03 5.06 16.45
N VAL A 583 -5.51 6.18 16.95
CA VAL A 583 -6.29 7.38 17.24
C VAL A 583 -6.06 8.40 16.14
N VAL A 584 -7.14 8.97 15.62
CA VAL A 584 -7.11 10.06 14.63
C VAL A 584 -7.63 11.32 15.31
N GLY A 585 -6.86 12.39 15.23
CA GLY A 585 -7.25 13.71 15.70
C GLY A 585 -7.56 14.66 14.54
N PHE A 586 -8.50 15.54 14.74
CA PHE A 586 -8.83 16.64 13.82
C PHE A 586 -8.97 17.93 14.60
N ASP A 587 -8.53 19.05 14.01
CA ASP A 587 -8.97 20.35 14.51
C ASP A 587 -10.48 20.55 14.29
N TYR A 588 -11.09 21.51 14.97
CA TYR A 588 -12.54 21.70 14.90
C TYR A 588 -13.05 22.07 13.49
N ASP A 589 -12.22 22.67 12.66
CA ASP A 589 -12.57 22.96 11.26
C ASP A 589 -12.27 21.81 10.29
N LEU A 590 -11.82 20.67 10.81
CA LEU A 590 -11.52 19.43 10.09
C LEU A 590 -10.47 19.55 8.96
N LYS A 591 -9.65 20.61 8.97
CA LYS A 591 -8.65 20.84 7.91
C LYS A 591 -7.35 20.10 8.17
N ASN A 592 -6.96 20.01 9.45
CA ASN A 592 -5.72 19.35 9.84
C ASN A 592 -6.03 18.04 10.53
N MET A 593 -5.37 17.00 10.08
CA MET A 593 -5.49 15.66 10.64
C MET A 593 -4.21 15.26 11.34
N MET A 594 -4.33 14.60 12.47
CA MET A 594 -3.26 13.94 13.20
C MET A 594 -3.56 12.46 13.28
N HIS A 595 -2.54 11.63 13.16
CA HIS A 595 -2.69 10.18 13.32
C HIS A 595 -1.67 9.66 14.30
N PHE A 596 -2.14 8.89 15.29
CA PHE A 596 -1.35 8.28 16.33
C PHE A 596 -1.58 6.77 16.31
N GLY A 597 -0.54 6.05 15.97
CA GLY A 597 -0.58 4.60 15.84
C GLY A 597 0.66 3.95 16.44
N TYR A 598 1.07 2.85 15.84
CA TYR A 598 2.20 2.07 16.29
C TYR A 598 3.52 2.87 16.35
N GLY A 599 3.72 3.74 15.37
CA GLY A 599 4.90 4.61 15.30
C GLY A 599 5.01 5.60 16.44
N GLU A 600 3.89 5.96 17.08
CA GLU A 600 3.81 6.86 18.23
C GLU A 600 3.75 6.11 19.58
N GLY A 601 3.91 4.76 19.52
CA GLY A 601 3.91 3.89 20.68
C GLY A 601 2.55 3.30 21.03
N LEU A 602 1.47 3.64 20.31
CA LEU A 602 0.14 3.05 20.53
C LEU A 602 0.05 1.70 19.82
N ARG A 603 -0.06 0.63 20.60
CA ARG A 603 -0.11 -0.75 20.10
C ARG A 603 -1.50 -1.35 20.24
N GLY A 604 -1.83 -2.28 19.36
CA GLY A 604 -3.06 -3.05 19.35
C GLY A 604 -3.83 -2.90 18.04
N ASP A 605 -4.48 -3.99 17.65
CA ASP A 605 -5.28 -4.03 16.41
C ASP A 605 -6.67 -3.42 16.64
N PHE A 606 -7.10 -3.35 17.91
CA PHE A 606 -8.39 -2.79 18.31
C PHE A 606 -8.24 -1.86 19.51
N ILE A 607 -8.87 -0.70 19.44
CA ILE A 607 -9.07 0.19 20.57
C ILE A 607 -10.45 -0.11 21.17
N ASN A 608 -10.45 -0.58 22.40
CA ASN A 608 -11.67 -0.95 23.12
C ASN A 608 -12.34 0.25 23.79
N ASP A 609 -11.50 1.17 24.33
CA ASP A 609 -11.98 2.36 25.02
C ASP A 609 -10.96 3.50 24.92
N MET A 610 -11.45 4.74 24.98
CA MET A 610 -10.63 5.95 24.96
C MET A 610 -11.34 7.06 25.70
N PHE A 611 -10.69 7.64 26.71
CA PHE A 611 -11.25 8.74 27.49
C PHE A 611 -10.17 9.67 28.04
N ILE A 612 -10.57 10.87 28.43
CA ILE A 612 -9.70 11.84 29.10
C ILE A 612 -9.83 11.65 30.60
N GLY A 613 -8.74 11.27 31.25
CA GLY A 613 -8.61 11.18 32.68
C GLY A 613 -8.25 12.51 33.34
N GLN A 614 -7.89 12.43 34.63
CA GLN A 614 -7.49 13.62 35.42
C GLN A 614 -6.30 14.35 34.79
N LYS A 615 -6.30 15.69 34.87
CA LYS A 615 -5.22 16.58 34.39
C LYS A 615 -4.89 16.46 32.90
N GLY A 616 -5.85 16.01 32.06
CA GLY A 616 -5.64 15.90 30.61
C GLY A 616 -4.85 14.67 30.17
N ALA A 617 -4.80 13.64 30.99
CA ALA A 617 -4.26 12.35 30.59
C ALA A 617 -5.22 11.65 29.61
N LEU A 618 -4.77 11.36 28.40
CA LEU A 618 -5.51 10.53 27.46
C LEU A 618 -5.20 9.05 27.76
N VAL A 619 -6.23 8.30 28.08
CA VAL A 619 -6.17 6.87 28.38
C VAL A 619 -6.74 6.10 27.18
N VAL A 620 -5.99 5.15 26.66
CA VAL A 620 -6.38 4.32 25.51
C VAL A 620 -6.24 2.85 25.88
N ALA A 621 -7.36 2.14 25.97
CA ALA A 621 -7.40 0.71 26.21
C ALA A 621 -7.44 -0.05 24.87
N THR A 622 -6.49 -0.94 24.67
CA THR A 622 -6.33 -1.69 23.41
C THR A 622 -6.28 -3.20 23.63
N SER A 623 -6.29 -3.95 22.54
CA SER A 623 -6.07 -5.41 22.56
C SER A 623 -4.67 -5.82 23.04
N GLN A 624 -3.71 -4.89 23.17
CA GLN A 624 -2.31 -5.13 23.52
C GLN A 624 -1.84 -4.37 24.77
N GLY A 625 -2.76 -3.71 25.49
CA GLY A 625 -2.42 -3.02 26.73
C GLY A 625 -3.27 -1.77 27.00
N LEU A 626 -2.97 -1.14 28.15
CA LEU A 626 -3.44 0.17 28.51
C LEU A 626 -2.34 1.19 28.21
N PHE A 627 -2.64 2.16 27.37
CA PHE A 627 -1.71 3.20 26.94
C PHE A 627 -2.10 4.57 27.48
N LEU A 628 -1.10 5.32 27.86
CA LEU A 628 -1.26 6.66 28.41
C LEU A 628 -0.52 7.68 27.57
N SER A 629 -1.16 8.80 27.31
CA SER A 629 -0.58 10.01 26.74
C SER A 629 -1.11 11.24 27.47
N HIS A 630 -0.69 12.42 27.06
CA HIS A 630 -1.19 13.67 27.59
C HIS A 630 -1.63 14.60 26.46
N LEU A 631 -2.77 15.24 26.58
CA LEU A 631 -3.31 16.11 25.55
C LEU A 631 -2.33 17.22 25.12
N ASP A 632 -1.61 17.83 26.07
CA ASP A 632 -0.61 18.86 25.76
C ASP A 632 0.58 18.29 24.96
N SER A 633 0.89 17.01 25.15
CA SER A 633 1.92 16.32 24.38
C SER A 633 1.46 16.01 22.98
N LEU A 634 0.19 15.63 22.81
CA LEU A 634 -0.43 15.42 21.51
C LEU A 634 -0.49 16.72 20.70
N ALA A 635 -0.96 17.82 21.32
CA ALA A 635 -1.08 19.11 20.66
C ALA A 635 0.28 19.70 20.24
N LYS A 636 1.35 19.42 20.99
CA LYS A 636 2.71 19.88 20.69
C LYS A 636 3.47 18.91 19.79
N TRP A 637 2.93 17.72 19.58
CA TRP A 637 3.62 16.70 18.84
C TRP A 637 3.74 17.07 17.38
N LYS A 638 4.98 17.17 16.92
CA LYS A 638 5.32 17.26 15.50
C LYS A 638 6.15 16.03 15.19
N LYS A 639 5.72 15.28 14.22
CA LYS A 639 6.53 14.18 13.73
C LYS A 639 7.75 14.74 13.03
N ASP A 640 8.85 14.85 13.76
CA ASP A 640 10.15 15.14 13.19
C ASP A 640 10.67 13.84 12.58
N THR A 641 10.58 13.69 11.28
CA THR A 641 11.12 12.54 10.59
C THR A 641 12.19 12.99 9.61
N ARG A 642 13.34 12.34 9.70
CA ARG A 642 14.42 12.45 8.72
C ARG A 642 14.08 11.74 7.41
N TYR A 643 12.95 11.05 7.37
CA TYR A 643 12.49 10.24 6.25
C TYR A 643 11.43 10.98 5.45
N GLN A 644 11.51 10.83 4.14
CA GLN A 644 10.49 11.29 3.20
C GLN A 644 9.72 10.10 2.64
N VAL A 645 8.44 10.30 2.37
CA VAL A 645 7.61 9.27 1.74
C VAL A 645 8.14 8.97 0.34
N ARG A 646 8.20 7.68 -0.01
CA ARG A 646 8.58 7.19 -1.33
C ARG A 646 7.39 6.50 -1.98
N LEU A 647 7.37 6.53 -3.31
CA LEU A 647 6.39 5.80 -4.10
C LEU A 647 6.98 4.45 -4.51
N TYR A 648 6.20 3.41 -4.34
CA TYR A 648 6.59 2.04 -4.61
C TYR A 648 5.51 1.32 -5.42
N ASN A 649 5.85 0.22 -6.11
CA ASN A 649 4.92 -0.49 -6.98
C ASN A 649 4.20 0.44 -7.97
N ILE A 650 4.97 1.36 -8.57
CA ILE A 650 4.41 2.34 -9.50
C ILE A 650 3.93 1.61 -10.76
N ARG A 651 2.65 1.77 -11.10
CA ARG A 651 2.03 1.13 -12.27
C ARG A 651 1.48 2.17 -13.24
N ARG A 652 1.64 1.89 -14.52
CA ARG A 652 0.98 2.59 -15.63
C ARG A 652 -0.16 1.71 -16.14
N GLY A 653 -1.37 1.94 -15.70
CA GLY A 653 -2.48 1.03 -15.95
C GLY A 653 -2.26 -0.32 -15.25
N SER A 654 -2.10 -1.41 -16.03
CA SER A 654 -1.76 -2.74 -15.52
C SER A 654 -0.26 -2.97 -15.32
N ASP A 655 0.58 -2.21 -16.00
CA ASP A 655 1.99 -2.48 -16.14
C ASP A 655 2.79 -1.86 -14.99
N LEU A 656 3.52 -2.70 -14.27
CA LEU A 656 4.47 -2.26 -13.25
C LEU A 656 5.65 -1.56 -13.94
N LEU A 657 6.09 -0.42 -13.40
CA LEU A 657 7.31 0.21 -13.88
C LEU A 657 8.51 -0.71 -13.66
N PRO A 658 9.44 -0.79 -14.63
CA PRO A 658 10.72 -1.40 -14.38
C PRO A 658 11.41 -0.75 -13.17
N MET A 659 12.13 -1.52 -12.39
CA MET A 659 12.80 -1.05 -11.17
C MET A 659 13.70 0.17 -11.43
N GLU A 660 14.46 0.14 -12.51
CA GLU A 660 15.32 1.26 -12.86
C GLU A 660 14.52 2.56 -13.06
N GLU A 661 13.34 2.49 -13.67
CA GLU A 661 12.45 3.62 -13.84
C GLU A 661 11.80 4.05 -12.53
N GLU A 662 11.38 3.11 -11.68
CA GLU A 662 10.82 3.38 -10.36
C GLU A 662 11.87 4.01 -9.43
N TYR A 663 13.07 3.49 -9.46
CA TYR A 663 14.19 4.06 -8.71
C TYR A 663 14.52 5.50 -9.16
N LEU A 664 14.65 5.71 -10.48
CA LEU A 664 14.87 7.05 -11.04
C LEU A 664 13.71 7.99 -10.70
N ALA A 665 12.47 7.49 -10.72
CA ALA A 665 11.29 8.26 -10.32
C ALA A 665 11.40 8.74 -8.86
N ASN A 666 11.89 7.91 -7.95
CA ASN A 666 12.11 8.28 -6.55
C ASN A 666 13.34 9.19 -6.35
N LYS A 667 14.41 8.99 -7.12
CA LYS A 667 15.63 9.81 -7.05
C LYS A 667 15.42 11.22 -7.61
N GLU A 668 14.80 11.30 -8.77
CA GLU A 668 14.56 12.57 -9.47
C GLU A 668 13.24 13.22 -9.07
N HIS A 669 12.41 12.53 -8.29
CA HIS A 669 11.02 12.90 -8.00
C HIS A 669 10.23 13.21 -9.28
N ALA A 670 10.45 12.43 -10.32
CA ALA A 670 9.86 12.61 -11.63
C ALA A 670 9.32 11.29 -12.20
N ILE A 671 8.07 11.30 -12.67
CA ILE A 671 7.41 10.15 -13.28
C ILE A 671 7.02 10.53 -14.70
N ARG A 672 7.43 9.76 -15.70
CA ARG A 672 7.03 9.97 -17.09
C ARG A 672 5.93 8.99 -17.46
N LEU A 673 4.85 9.51 -18.00
CA LEU A 673 3.71 8.74 -18.52
C LEU A 673 3.54 8.99 -20.01
N SER A 674 3.29 7.92 -20.76
CA SER A 674 2.88 8.03 -22.15
C SER A 674 1.36 8.14 -22.22
N TRP A 675 0.84 9.23 -22.75
CA TRP A 675 -0.60 9.45 -22.90
C TRP A 675 -1.13 8.64 -24.10
N ASN A 676 -2.10 7.78 -23.84
CA ASN A 676 -2.93 7.12 -24.84
C ASN A 676 -4.35 7.68 -24.73
N MET A 677 -5.14 7.63 -25.80
CA MET A 677 -6.52 8.13 -25.79
C MET A 677 -7.44 7.38 -24.81
N THR A 678 -7.04 6.21 -24.34
CA THR A 678 -7.72 5.48 -23.26
C THR A 678 -7.21 5.96 -21.91
N SER A 679 -8.11 6.16 -20.96
CA SER A 679 -7.82 6.68 -19.61
C SER A 679 -6.69 5.88 -18.94
N GLN A 680 -5.53 6.49 -18.79
CA GLN A 680 -4.45 5.91 -18.01
C GLN A 680 -4.66 6.21 -16.53
N VAL A 681 -4.43 5.21 -15.72
CA VAL A 681 -4.41 5.32 -14.27
C VAL A 681 -2.97 5.15 -13.83
N LEU A 682 -2.42 6.16 -13.15
CA LEU A 682 -1.19 6.01 -12.40
C LEU A 682 -1.54 5.41 -11.03
N GLN A 683 -0.98 4.27 -10.72
CA GLN A 683 -1.10 3.65 -9.40
C GLN A 683 0.27 3.60 -8.74
N ALA A 684 0.34 3.87 -7.44
CA ALA A 684 1.55 3.75 -6.66
C ALA A 684 1.22 3.50 -5.19
N GLU A 685 2.08 2.81 -4.47
CA GLU A 685 2.00 2.65 -3.02
C GLU A 685 2.90 3.67 -2.34
N ALA A 686 2.40 4.33 -1.29
CA ALA A 686 3.19 5.25 -0.48
C ALA A 686 3.84 4.50 0.68
N ILE A 687 5.14 4.68 0.89
CA ILE A 687 5.91 4.07 1.98
C ILE A 687 6.85 5.11 2.61
N LEU A 688 6.89 5.13 3.94
CA LEU A 688 7.90 5.87 4.69
C LEU A 688 8.98 4.87 5.14
N PRO A 689 10.21 4.93 4.58
CA PRO A 689 11.26 3.95 4.85
C PRO A 689 11.99 4.25 6.18
N ASP A 690 11.26 4.33 7.28
CA ASP A 690 11.79 4.52 8.65
C ASP A 690 11.90 3.21 9.43
N TYR A 691 11.59 2.09 8.77
CA TYR A 691 11.67 0.72 9.28
C TYR A 691 10.88 0.45 10.56
N SER A 692 10.15 1.41 11.10
CA SER A 692 9.17 1.12 12.13
C SER A 692 7.97 0.38 11.51
N LYS A 693 7.20 -0.33 12.33
CA LYS A 693 6.09 -1.16 11.83
C LYS A 693 5.14 -0.34 10.96
N GLN A 694 5.02 -0.70 9.69
CA GLN A 694 4.25 0.04 8.69
C GLN A 694 2.73 -0.18 8.82
N THR A 695 2.30 -1.25 9.52
CA THR A 695 0.89 -1.55 9.73
C THR A 695 0.17 -0.39 10.40
N GLY A 696 -0.92 0.05 9.79
CA GLY A 696 -1.78 1.09 10.35
C GLY A 696 -1.38 2.52 10.02
N ARG A 697 -0.39 2.77 9.19
CA ARG A 697 -0.04 4.14 8.77
C ARG A 697 -1.06 4.69 7.78
N LEU A 698 -1.37 5.96 7.95
CA LEU A 698 -2.19 6.71 7.01
C LEU A 698 -1.29 7.63 6.18
N TYR A 699 -1.44 7.55 4.87
CA TYR A 699 -0.80 8.46 3.93
C TYR A 699 -1.85 9.34 3.29
N GLU A 700 -1.45 10.53 2.89
CA GLU A 700 -2.28 11.43 2.12
C GLU A 700 -1.52 11.98 0.92
N TYR A 701 -2.26 12.25 -0.14
CA TYR A 701 -1.71 12.82 -1.37
C TYR A 701 -2.61 13.93 -1.90
N ARG A 702 -2.04 14.81 -2.70
CA ARG A 702 -2.77 15.79 -3.49
C ARG A 702 -2.13 16.01 -4.85
N LEU A 703 -2.96 16.37 -5.82
CA LEU A 703 -2.53 16.70 -7.17
C LEU A 703 -2.67 18.22 -7.39
N GLY A 704 -1.59 18.91 -7.73
CA GLY A 704 -1.59 20.35 -7.91
C GLY A 704 -1.93 21.13 -6.65
N GLY A 705 -3.00 21.91 -6.68
CA GLY A 705 -3.51 22.69 -5.54
C GLY A 705 -4.75 22.11 -4.88
N ASP A 706 -5.09 20.86 -5.17
CA ASP A 706 -6.27 20.19 -4.63
C ASP A 706 -6.17 19.96 -3.11
N ASN A 707 -7.29 19.64 -2.49
CA ASN A 707 -7.30 19.20 -1.10
C ASN A 707 -6.60 17.87 -0.92
N TRP A 708 -6.02 17.63 0.27
CA TRP A 708 -5.40 16.38 0.63
C TRP A 708 -6.41 15.24 0.61
N GLN A 709 -6.06 14.13 -0.02
CA GLN A 709 -6.84 12.90 -0.10
C GLN A 709 -6.09 11.79 0.63
N LEU A 710 -6.81 11.03 1.46
CA LEU A 710 -6.23 9.92 2.21
C LEU A 710 -6.03 8.69 1.33
N VAL A 711 -4.91 8.02 1.56
CA VAL A 711 -4.63 6.68 1.03
C VAL A 711 -4.86 5.68 2.15
N ASN A 712 -5.83 4.81 1.99
CA ASN A 712 -6.07 3.73 2.94
C ASN A 712 -5.01 2.62 2.76
N ASP A 713 -4.70 1.90 3.87
CA ASP A 713 -3.75 0.79 3.86
C ASP A 713 -4.18 -0.32 2.90
N GLY A 714 -3.25 -0.80 2.07
CA GLY A 714 -3.55 -1.75 1.02
C GLY A 714 -4.21 -1.16 -0.22
N GLN A 715 -4.52 0.13 -0.24
CA GLN A 715 -4.96 0.84 -1.44
C GLN A 715 -3.80 1.68 -1.99
N SER A 716 -3.52 1.50 -3.27
CA SER A 716 -2.58 2.36 -3.98
C SER A 716 -3.20 3.73 -4.22
N ILE A 717 -2.36 4.75 -4.27
CA ILE A 717 -2.71 6.05 -4.84
C ILE A 717 -3.13 5.78 -6.28
N ALA A 718 -4.36 6.15 -6.66
CA ALA A 718 -4.86 5.94 -8.00
C ALA A 718 -5.26 7.28 -8.62
N ILE A 719 -4.43 7.81 -9.50
CA ILE A 719 -4.65 9.09 -10.16
C ILE A 719 -5.18 8.81 -11.56
N ARG A 720 -6.37 9.34 -11.86
CA ARG A 720 -7.06 9.18 -13.15
C ARG A 720 -7.18 10.53 -13.84
N GLY A 721 -7.34 10.50 -15.17
CA GLY A 721 -7.65 11.70 -15.96
C GLY A 721 -6.50 12.69 -16.09
N LEU A 722 -5.23 12.24 -15.97
CA LEU A 722 -4.08 13.09 -16.23
C LEU A 722 -4.05 13.51 -17.71
N VAL A 723 -4.04 14.82 -17.93
CA VAL A 723 -3.93 15.43 -19.26
C VAL A 723 -2.47 15.61 -19.65
N LEU A 724 -2.20 15.92 -20.91
CA LEU A 724 -0.85 16.22 -21.38
C LEU A 724 -0.24 17.41 -20.61
N GLY A 725 1.03 17.28 -20.24
CA GLY A 725 1.76 18.31 -19.50
C GLY A 725 2.36 17.82 -18.19
N ASN A 726 2.74 18.76 -17.34
CA ASN A 726 3.35 18.48 -16.04
C ASN A 726 2.31 18.65 -14.94
N HIS A 727 2.24 17.62 -14.06
CA HIS A 727 1.39 17.60 -12.89
C HIS A 727 2.27 17.45 -11.66
N ARG A 728 1.91 18.15 -10.58
CA ARG A 728 2.61 18.08 -9.29
C ARG A 728 1.83 17.16 -8.36
N LEU A 729 2.43 16.04 -8.01
CA LEU A 729 1.91 15.10 -7.00
C LEU A 729 2.68 15.31 -5.70
N GLU A 730 1.98 15.62 -4.62
CA GLU A 730 2.54 15.67 -3.28
C GLU A 730 2.01 14.49 -2.48
N VAL A 731 2.91 13.82 -1.77
CA VAL A 731 2.58 12.65 -0.93
C VAL A 731 3.27 12.81 0.41
N ARG A 732 2.55 12.58 1.50
CA ARG A 732 3.10 12.64 2.85
C ARG A 732 2.42 11.64 3.79
N LEU A 733 3.02 11.40 4.93
CA LEU A 733 2.33 10.76 6.03
C LEU A 733 1.28 11.73 6.57
N ALA A 734 0.08 11.24 6.84
CA ALA A 734 -1.05 12.07 7.25
C ALA A 734 -0.71 12.96 8.46
N GLY A 735 -0.90 14.25 8.29
CA GLY A 735 -0.59 15.27 9.31
C GLY A 735 0.89 15.55 9.54
N ALA A 736 1.82 14.96 8.79
CA ALA A 736 3.26 15.12 9.00
C ALA A 736 3.94 15.82 7.81
N GLU A 737 3.96 17.15 7.80
CA GLU A 737 4.52 17.95 6.70
C GLU A 737 5.99 17.64 6.39
N GLY A 738 6.81 17.36 7.42
CA GLY A 738 8.22 17.03 7.26
C GLY A 738 8.50 15.74 6.47
N THR A 739 7.48 14.90 6.25
CA THR A 739 7.59 13.66 5.47
C THR A 739 7.24 13.82 4.01
N ALA A 740 6.83 15.01 3.58
CA ALA A 740 6.31 15.26 2.24
C ALA A 740 7.37 15.06 1.16
N SER A 741 6.99 14.31 0.12
CA SER A 741 7.72 14.23 -1.15
C SER A 741 6.88 14.81 -2.26
N VAL A 742 7.53 15.50 -3.19
CA VAL A 742 6.89 16.17 -4.31
C VAL A 742 7.37 15.53 -5.60
N TYR A 743 6.48 14.91 -6.35
CA TYR A 743 6.79 14.28 -7.63
C TYR A 743 6.23 15.11 -8.79
N THR A 744 7.03 15.27 -9.84
CA THR A 744 6.56 15.85 -11.10
C THR A 744 6.14 14.73 -12.05
N ILE A 745 4.86 14.64 -12.36
CA ILE A 745 4.33 13.69 -13.33
C ILE A 745 4.28 14.38 -14.69
N THR A 746 5.12 13.94 -15.63
CA THR A 746 5.16 14.46 -16.99
C THR A 746 4.41 13.52 -17.91
N VAL A 747 3.28 13.96 -18.47
CA VAL A 747 2.47 13.19 -19.41
C VAL A 747 2.82 13.67 -20.83
N VAL A 748 3.41 12.77 -21.62
CA VAL A 748 3.76 13.01 -23.01
C VAL A 748 2.89 12.16 -23.96
N PRO A 749 2.60 12.62 -25.18
CA PRO A 749 1.85 11.81 -26.11
C PRO A 749 2.65 10.57 -26.48
N SER A 750 2.01 9.40 -26.49
CA SER A 750 2.63 8.17 -26.94
C SER A 750 2.84 8.20 -28.47
N PHE A 751 3.78 7.40 -28.99
CA PHE A 751 3.97 7.23 -30.42
C PHE A 751 2.64 6.85 -31.13
N TRP A 752 1.88 5.94 -30.51
CA TRP A 752 0.59 5.51 -31.05
C TRP A 752 -0.46 6.61 -31.04
N ALA A 753 -0.51 7.42 -29.97
CA ALA A 753 -1.44 8.57 -29.92
C ALA A 753 -1.10 9.62 -30.98
N ILE A 754 0.19 9.85 -31.24
CA ILE A 754 0.64 10.73 -32.33
C ILE A 754 0.25 10.12 -33.68
N PHE A 755 0.47 8.82 -33.85
CA PHE A 755 0.12 8.09 -35.08
C PHE A 755 -1.39 8.12 -35.34
N GLU A 756 -2.23 7.87 -34.33
CA GLU A 756 -3.69 7.98 -34.43
C GLU A 756 -4.14 9.40 -34.76
N LEU A 757 -3.52 10.43 -34.15
CA LEU A 757 -3.79 11.82 -34.48
C LEU A 757 -3.44 12.15 -35.91
N VAL A 758 -2.29 11.67 -36.39
CA VAL A 758 -1.85 11.86 -37.78
C VAL A 758 -2.83 11.17 -38.73
N LEU A 759 -3.22 9.92 -38.43
CA LEU A 759 -4.24 9.21 -39.22
C LEU A 759 -5.59 9.94 -39.24
N PHE A 760 -6.01 10.49 -38.10
CA PHE A 760 -7.23 11.27 -38.01
C PHE A 760 -7.15 12.57 -38.84
N ILE A 761 -6.01 13.27 -38.76
CA ILE A 761 -5.79 14.45 -39.63
C ILE A 761 -5.78 14.09 -41.10
N VAL A 762 -5.15 12.97 -41.49
CA VAL A 762 -5.16 12.48 -42.88
C VAL A 762 -6.58 12.10 -43.29
N ALA A 763 -7.35 11.44 -42.42
CA ALA A 763 -8.74 11.11 -42.71
C ALA A 763 -9.60 12.38 -42.89
N LEU A 764 -9.42 13.39 -42.06
CA LEU A 764 -10.10 14.68 -42.22
C LEU A 764 -9.68 15.39 -43.50
N ALA A 765 -8.39 15.35 -43.85
CA ALA A 765 -7.89 15.92 -45.11
C ALA A 765 -8.46 15.19 -46.34
N LEU A 766 -8.55 13.84 -46.28
CA LEU A 766 -9.18 13.04 -47.32
C LEU A 766 -10.68 13.32 -47.41
N LEU A 767 -11.40 13.46 -46.28
CA LEU A 767 -12.81 13.84 -46.25
C LEU A 767 -13.02 15.24 -46.84
N TRP A 768 -12.15 16.21 -46.44
CA TRP A 768 -12.20 17.55 -47.01
C TRP A 768 -11.88 17.57 -48.50
N TRP A 769 -10.82 16.81 -48.93
CA TRP A 769 -10.49 16.63 -50.35
C TRP A 769 -11.64 15.99 -51.14
N TRP A 770 -12.27 14.89 -50.57
CA TRP A 770 -13.43 14.24 -51.17
C TRP A 770 -14.64 15.21 -51.25
N TRP A 771 -14.89 15.99 -50.18
CA TRP A 771 -15.96 17.00 -50.21
C TRP A 771 -15.70 18.08 -51.25
N ARG A 772 -14.47 18.56 -51.35
CA ARG A 772 -14.03 19.55 -52.34
C ARG A 772 -14.09 18.95 -53.75
N TYR A 773 -13.65 17.71 -53.95
CA TYR A 773 -13.75 16.97 -55.19
C TYR A 773 -15.22 16.79 -55.61
N ARG A 774 -16.11 16.41 -54.70
CA ARG A 774 -17.55 16.34 -54.94
C ARG A 774 -18.18 17.71 -55.34
N LYS A 775 -17.74 18.78 -54.68
CA LYS A 775 -18.19 20.12 -54.99
C LYS A 775 -17.73 20.52 -56.42
N TYR A 776 -16.45 20.29 -56.71
CA TYR A 776 -15.88 20.52 -58.04
C TYR A 776 -16.56 19.69 -59.14
N THR A 777 -16.80 18.39 -58.91
CA THR A 777 -17.54 17.54 -59.86
C THR A 777 -18.99 17.97 -60.03
N LYS A 778 -19.64 18.47 -59.00
CA LYS A 778 -21.00 19.06 -59.10
C LYS A 778 -20.98 20.35 -59.93
N GLU A 779 -20.00 21.22 -59.76
CA GLU A 779 -19.85 22.43 -60.53
C GLU A 779 -19.54 22.11 -61.99
N VAL A 780 -18.63 21.16 -62.27
CA VAL A 780 -18.31 20.69 -63.61
C VAL A 780 -19.51 19.96 -64.30
N ILE A 781 -20.27 19.17 -63.52
CA ILE A 781 -21.47 18.49 -64.01
C ILE A 781 -22.59 19.52 -64.26
N SER A 782 -22.71 20.57 -63.45
CA SER A 782 -23.70 21.64 -63.69
C SER A 782 -23.36 22.47 -64.95
N GLU A 783 -22.06 22.74 -65.19
CA GLU A 783 -21.64 23.36 -66.43
C GLU A 783 -21.83 22.46 -67.71
N HIS A 784 -21.57 21.14 -67.49
CA HIS A 784 -21.84 20.17 -68.60
C HIS A 784 -23.34 19.93 -68.86
N GLN A 785 -24.15 19.93 -67.74
CA GLN A 785 -25.61 19.80 -67.90
C GLN A 785 -26.25 21.02 -68.56
N LEU A 786 -25.67 22.24 -68.41
CA LEU A 786 -26.14 23.41 -69.22
C LEU A 786 -25.77 23.34 -70.69
N THR A 787 -24.67 22.65 -71.02
CA THR A 787 -24.28 22.38 -72.43
C THR A 787 -24.96 21.13 -73.00
N GLU A 788 -25.27 20.12 -72.13
CA GLU A 788 -25.97 18.89 -72.56
C GLU A 788 -27.48 19.09 -72.68
N THR A 789 -28.10 19.98 -71.89
CA THR A 789 -29.52 20.31 -72.13
C THR A 789 -29.77 21.05 -73.43
N ALA A 790 -28.84 21.91 -73.91
CA ALA A 790 -28.91 22.52 -75.18
C ALA A 790 -28.68 21.54 -76.35
N LEU A 791 -27.89 20.49 -76.17
CA LEU A 791 -27.65 19.37 -77.12
C LEU A 791 -28.76 18.30 -77.08
N LEU A 792 -29.43 18.13 -75.92
CA LEU A 792 -30.52 17.15 -75.76
C LEU A 792 -31.84 17.67 -76.34
N GLU A 793 -32.08 18.98 -76.29
CA GLU A 793 -33.20 19.58 -77.02
C GLU A 793 -33.06 19.39 -78.54
N GLU A 794 -31.85 19.47 -79.08
CA GLU A 794 -31.59 19.16 -80.50
C GLU A 794 -31.65 17.61 -80.87
N MET A 795 -31.35 16.72 -79.84
CA MET A 795 -31.41 15.27 -80.01
C MET A 795 -32.80 14.66 -79.73
N GLU A 796 -33.64 15.31 -78.89
CA GLU A 796 -35.00 14.86 -78.64
C GLU A 796 -35.92 15.03 -79.93
N GLU A 797 -35.66 16.04 -80.72
CA GLU A 797 -36.31 16.14 -82.02
C GLU A 797 -35.89 15.03 -82.98
N MET A 798 -34.69 14.53 -82.90
CA MET A 798 -34.19 13.41 -83.75
C MET A 798 -34.50 12.00 -83.22
N GLN A 799 -34.77 11.81 -81.94
CA GLN A 799 -35.07 10.52 -81.31
C GLN A 799 -36.57 10.15 -81.35
N ASN A 800 -37.47 11.14 -81.41
CA ASN A 800 -38.89 10.84 -81.50
C ASN A 800 -39.31 10.11 -82.85
N GLU A 801 -38.44 10.14 -83.80
CA GLU A 801 -38.68 9.37 -85.09
C GLU A 801 -38.19 7.91 -85.00
N LYS A 802 -37.32 7.53 -83.99
CA LYS A 802 -36.72 6.16 -83.91
C LYS A 802 -37.40 5.19 -82.96
N TYR A 803 -38.24 5.66 -82.03
CA TYR A 803 -38.86 4.81 -80.99
C TYR A 803 -40.29 4.33 -81.31
N GLN A 804 -40.80 4.60 -82.51
CA GLN A 804 -42.12 4.08 -82.93
C GLN A 804 -42.10 2.63 -83.48
N LYS A 805 -41.02 1.87 -83.38
CA LYS A 805 -40.99 0.48 -83.88
C LYS A 805 -40.39 -0.47 -82.83
N VAL A 806 -41.14 -0.87 -81.87
CA VAL A 806 -41.24 -2.22 -81.24
C VAL A 806 -42.19 -2.16 -80.07
N LYS A 807 -43.50 -2.16 -80.30
CA LYS A 807 -44.45 -2.59 -79.26
C LYS A 807 -44.34 -4.12 -79.16
N VAL A 808 -43.79 -4.61 -78.02
CA VAL A 808 -43.87 -6.03 -77.66
C VAL A 808 -45.29 -6.25 -77.14
N ASN A 809 -46.03 -7.19 -77.80
CA ASN A 809 -47.39 -7.54 -77.42
C ASN A 809 -47.42 -8.22 -76.04
N GLU A 810 -48.37 -7.88 -75.18
CA GLU A 810 -48.50 -8.49 -73.82
C GLU A 810 -48.65 -10.01 -73.88
N GLU A 811 -49.36 -10.52 -74.89
CA GLU A 811 -49.51 -11.97 -75.10
C GLU A 811 -48.19 -12.67 -75.44
N GLU A 812 -47.31 -12.03 -76.21
CA GLU A 812 -45.97 -12.55 -76.53
C GLU A 812 -45.07 -12.52 -75.26
N CYS A 813 -45.14 -11.49 -74.42
CA CYS A 813 -44.43 -11.44 -73.15
C CYS A 813 -44.86 -12.54 -72.16
N ALA A 814 -46.19 -12.77 -72.09
CA ALA A 814 -46.74 -13.83 -71.24
C ALA A 814 -46.23 -15.21 -71.66
N ALA A 815 -46.24 -15.47 -73.03
CA ALA A 815 -45.75 -16.74 -73.59
C ALA A 815 -44.23 -16.93 -73.34
N ILE A 816 -43.43 -15.87 -73.45
CA ILE A 816 -41.99 -15.91 -73.12
C ILE A 816 -41.77 -16.23 -71.68
N VAL A 817 -42.48 -15.58 -70.75
CA VAL A 817 -42.37 -15.78 -69.29
C VAL A 817 -42.81 -17.20 -68.92
N SER A 818 -43.86 -17.71 -69.52
CA SER A 818 -44.31 -19.10 -69.28
C SER A 818 -43.23 -20.13 -69.68
N ARG A 819 -42.70 -20.03 -70.92
CA ARG A 819 -41.59 -20.89 -71.37
C ARG A 819 -40.34 -20.78 -70.51
N MET A 820 -40.00 -19.58 -70.07
CA MET A 820 -38.87 -19.32 -69.19
C MET A 820 -39.06 -20.01 -67.87
N LYS A 821 -40.23 -19.86 -67.24
CA LYS A 821 -40.53 -20.51 -65.94
C LYS A 821 -40.46 -22.01 -66.03
N GLU A 822 -41.10 -22.59 -67.05
CA GLU A 822 -41.09 -24.04 -67.33
C GLU A 822 -39.65 -24.57 -67.54
N TYR A 823 -38.81 -23.84 -68.24
CA TYR A 823 -37.41 -24.20 -68.46
C TYR A 823 -36.61 -24.14 -67.16
N LEU A 824 -36.78 -23.08 -66.35
CA LEU A 824 -36.11 -22.93 -65.09
C LEU A 824 -36.48 -24.01 -64.04
N GLU A 825 -37.76 -24.42 -64.03
CA GLU A 825 -38.27 -25.46 -63.15
C GLU A 825 -37.85 -26.87 -63.59
N ARG A 826 -37.86 -27.16 -64.89
CA ARG A 826 -37.52 -28.48 -65.44
C ARG A 826 -36.01 -28.75 -65.31
N GLU A 827 -35.21 -27.84 -65.82
CA GLU A 827 -33.77 -28.03 -65.95
C GLU A 827 -32.97 -27.54 -64.78
N ARG A 828 -33.60 -26.81 -63.81
CA ARG A 828 -33.01 -26.22 -62.58
C ARG A 828 -31.73 -25.44 -62.85
N VAL A 829 -31.59 -24.81 -64.00
CA VAL A 829 -30.35 -24.09 -64.38
C VAL A 829 -30.00 -22.93 -63.47
N TYR A 830 -30.93 -22.44 -62.63
CA TYR A 830 -30.71 -21.45 -61.65
C TYR A 830 -29.69 -21.90 -60.55
N THR A 831 -29.44 -23.21 -60.40
CA THR A 831 -28.43 -23.78 -59.49
C THR A 831 -27.00 -23.53 -60.01
N ASN A 832 -26.84 -23.17 -61.28
CA ASN A 832 -25.54 -22.71 -61.77
C ASN A 832 -25.26 -21.26 -61.28
N ALA A 833 -24.21 -21.07 -60.50
CA ALA A 833 -23.84 -19.77 -59.94
C ALA A 833 -23.42 -18.74 -60.99
N ASP A 834 -22.98 -19.18 -62.18
CA ASP A 834 -22.46 -18.34 -63.25
C ASP A 834 -23.49 -18.15 -64.37
N LEU A 835 -24.75 -18.55 -64.23
CA LEU A 835 -25.83 -18.35 -65.19
C LEU A 835 -26.01 -16.86 -65.53
N LYS A 836 -25.86 -16.53 -66.78
CA LYS A 836 -26.05 -15.17 -67.30
C LYS A 836 -27.36 -15.01 -68.04
N MET A 837 -27.85 -13.80 -68.09
CA MET A 837 -29.06 -13.48 -68.88
C MET A 837 -28.93 -13.86 -70.36
N LYS A 838 -27.73 -13.80 -70.92
CA LYS A 838 -27.46 -14.23 -72.30
C LYS A 838 -27.71 -15.72 -72.47
N ASP A 839 -27.23 -16.54 -71.52
CA ASP A 839 -27.43 -18.01 -71.65
C ASP A 839 -28.89 -18.41 -71.63
N LEU A 840 -29.71 -17.68 -70.81
CA LEU A 840 -31.17 -17.90 -70.82
C LEU A 840 -31.83 -17.35 -72.07
N ALA A 841 -31.36 -16.27 -72.66
CA ALA A 841 -31.86 -15.71 -73.91
C ALA A 841 -31.57 -16.65 -75.10
N ASP A 842 -30.36 -17.23 -75.15
CA ASP A 842 -29.98 -18.17 -76.25
C ASP A 842 -30.83 -19.41 -76.21
N VAL A 843 -31.15 -20.01 -75.06
CA VAL A 843 -32.05 -21.16 -74.95
C VAL A 843 -33.50 -20.86 -75.32
N LEU A 844 -33.97 -19.65 -75.03
CA LEU A 844 -35.30 -19.21 -75.33
C LEU A 844 -35.43 -18.74 -76.83
N HIS A 845 -34.30 -18.70 -77.54
CA HIS A 845 -34.15 -18.20 -78.88
C HIS A 845 -34.58 -16.72 -79.00
N LEU A 846 -34.13 -15.95 -78.06
CA LEU A 846 -34.42 -14.50 -77.96
C LEU A 846 -33.11 -13.71 -77.96
N SER A 847 -33.18 -12.45 -78.38
CA SER A 847 -32.05 -11.55 -78.13
C SER A 847 -32.01 -11.09 -76.73
N ALA A 848 -30.82 -10.94 -76.14
CA ALA A 848 -30.64 -10.45 -74.78
C ALA A 848 -31.35 -9.11 -74.50
N PRO A 849 -31.35 -8.11 -75.38
CA PRO A 849 -32.13 -6.87 -75.18
C PRO A 849 -33.65 -7.15 -75.10
N LYS A 850 -34.23 -8.09 -75.95
CA LYS A 850 -35.65 -8.45 -75.89
C LYS A 850 -36.00 -9.11 -74.52
N LEU A 851 -35.16 -10.03 -74.04
CA LEU A 851 -35.34 -10.66 -72.74
C LEU A 851 -35.21 -9.66 -71.56
N SER A 852 -34.30 -8.70 -71.65
CA SER A 852 -34.17 -7.60 -70.71
C SER A 852 -35.42 -6.74 -70.62
N GLN A 853 -36.07 -6.47 -71.76
CA GLN A 853 -37.35 -5.73 -71.77
C GLN A 853 -38.45 -6.53 -71.10
N VAL A 854 -38.54 -7.83 -71.28
CA VAL A 854 -39.51 -8.69 -70.57
C VAL A 854 -39.33 -8.64 -69.10
N PHE A 855 -38.09 -8.67 -68.57
CA PHE A 855 -37.83 -8.55 -67.13
C PHE A 855 -38.23 -7.18 -66.62
N ASN A 856 -37.76 -6.10 -67.23
CA ASN A 856 -37.95 -4.77 -66.74
C ASN A 856 -39.35 -4.19 -66.95
N LEU A 857 -39.94 -4.43 -68.11
CA LEU A 857 -41.22 -3.79 -68.44
C LEU A 857 -42.42 -4.71 -68.13
N TYR A 858 -42.34 -6.00 -68.31
CA TYR A 858 -43.47 -6.91 -68.08
C TYR A 858 -43.44 -7.51 -66.66
N LEU A 859 -42.26 -7.99 -66.17
CA LEU A 859 -42.13 -8.59 -64.85
C LEU A 859 -41.85 -7.55 -63.75
N GLY A 860 -41.49 -6.32 -64.13
CA GLY A 860 -41.25 -5.23 -63.17
C GLY A 860 -40.05 -5.49 -62.24
N GLN A 861 -39.16 -6.43 -62.58
CA GLN A 861 -37.97 -6.77 -61.78
C GLN A 861 -36.78 -7.10 -62.67
N ASN A 862 -35.58 -6.93 -62.15
CA ASN A 862 -34.37 -7.25 -62.91
C ASN A 862 -34.12 -8.76 -62.99
N TYR A 863 -33.30 -9.19 -63.92
CA TYR A 863 -32.92 -10.59 -64.14
C TYR A 863 -32.34 -11.25 -62.86
N TYR A 864 -31.49 -10.55 -62.14
CA TYR A 864 -30.84 -11.11 -60.96
C TYR A 864 -31.81 -11.33 -59.81
N ASP A 865 -32.70 -10.39 -59.53
CA ASP A 865 -33.71 -10.54 -58.50
C ASP A 865 -34.69 -11.69 -58.84
N PHE A 866 -35.04 -11.89 -60.10
CA PHE A 866 -35.88 -12.99 -60.56
C PHE A 866 -35.22 -14.38 -60.36
N ILE A 867 -33.98 -14.56 -60.81
CA ILE A 867 -33.23 -15.82 -60.64
C ILE A 867 -32.94 -16.09 -59.17
N ASN A 868 -32.60 -15.04 -58.37
CA ASN A 868 -32.36 -15.19 -56.95
C ASN A 868 -33.63 -15.61 -56.19
N GLY A 869 -34.83 -15.28 -56.66
CA GLY A 869 -36.08 -15.81 -56.10
C GLY A 869 -36.14 -17.34 -56.26
N TYR A 870 -35.88 -17.92 -57.44
CA TYR A 870 -35.83 -19.36 -57.65
C TYR A 870 -34.73 -20.06 -56.76
N ARG A 871 -33.58 -19.45 -56.68
CA ARG A 871 -32.50 -19.96 -55.82
C ARG A 871 -32.89 -19.96 -54.35
N LEU A 872 -33.61 -18.95 -53.91
CA LEU A 872 -34.08 -18.82 -52.52
C LEU A 872 -35.17 -19.84 -52.19
N ASP A 873 -36.08 -20.05 -53.13
CA ASP A 873 -37.13 -21.09 -52.98
C ASP A 873 -36.53 -22.51 -52.98
N ALA A 874 -35.49 -22.75 -53.76
CA ALA A 874 -34.73 -24.00 -53.70
C ALA A 874 -34.03 -24.17 -52.36
N PHE A 875 -33.45 -23.10 -51.79
CA PHE A 875 -32.84 -23.14 -50.47
C PHE A 875 -33.86 -23.45 -49.39
N LYS A 876 -35.05 -22.82 -49.39
CA LYS A 876 -36.11 -23.09 -48.43
C LYS A 876 -36.57 -24.56 -48.52
N ARG A 877 -36.73 -25.11 -49.73
CA ARG A 877 -37.07 -26.55 -49.90
C ARG A 877 -36.02 -27.49 -49.30
N LEU A 878 -34.72 -27.15 -49.41
CA LEU A 878 -33.66 -27.94 -48.77
C LEU A 878 -33.72 -27.85 -47.23
N ILE A 879 -34.08 -26.70 -46.71
CA ILE A 879 -34.32 -26.54 -45.26
C ILE A 879 -35.54 -27.36 -44.80
N GLU A 880 -36.66 -27.31 -45.53
CA GLU A 880 -37.86 -28.08 -45.21
C GLU A 880 -37.61 -29.62 -45.33
N ALA A 881 -36.74 -30.02 -46.26
CA ALA A 881 -36.30 -31.40 -46.40
C ALA A 881 -35.33 -31.88 -45.29
N GLY A 882 -34.92 -30.99 -44.40
CA GLY A 882 -34.06 -31.33 -43.26
C GLY A 882 -32.58 -31.41 -43.59
N GLU A 883 -32.14 -30.99 -44.73
CA GLU A 883 -30.74 -31.08 -45.19
C GLU A 883 -29.77 -30.20 -44.37
N TYR A 884 -30.30 -29.20 -43.63
CA TYR A 884 -29.52 -28.39 -42.66
C TYR A 884 -28.88 -29.24 -41.54
N LYS A 885 -29.35 -30.49 -41.35
CA LYS A 885 -28.75 -31.44 -40.40
C LYS A 885 -27.45 -32.07 -40.92
N ARG A 886 -27.20 -31.97 -42.21
CA ARG A 886 -26.07 -32.61 -42.89
C ARG A 886 -25.07 -31.59 -43.46
N TYR A 887 -25.55 -30.44 -43.84
CA TYR A 887 -24.76 -29.41 -44.53
C TYR A 887 -24.90 -28.07 -43.83
N THR A 888 -23.82 -27.27 -43.91
CA THR A 888 -23.86 -25.90 -43.42
C THR A 888 -24.75 -25.00 -44.29
N ILE A 889 -25.25 -23.92 -43.70
CA ILE A 889 -26.06 -22.92 -44.44
C ILE A 889 -25.37 -22.44 -45.68
N THR A 890 -24.06 -22.25 -45.64
CA THR A 890 -23.24 -21.83 -46.80
C THR A 890 -23.20 -22.92 -47.84
N ALA A 891 -22.97 -24.17 -47.49
CA ALA A 891 -22.95 -25.28 -48.43
C ALA A 891 -24.33 -25.46 -49.11
N LEU A 892 -25.42 -25.34 -48.37
CA LEU A 892 -26.77 -25.41 -48.95
C LEU A 892 -27.05 -24.22 -49.89
N SER A 893 -26.56 -23.04 -49.57
CA SER A 893 -26.73 -21.89 -50.48
C SER A 893 -25.94 -22.03 -51.77
N GLU A 894 -24.76 -22.63 -51.71
CA GLU A 894 -23.94 -22.93 -52.90
C GLU A 894 -24.59 -23.98 -53.82
N GLN A 895 -25.20 -25.01 -53.23
CA GLN A 895 -26.00 -26.00 -53.97
C GLN A 895 -27.21 -25.37 -54.70
N CYS A 896 -27.72 -24.25 -54.19
CA CYS A 896 -28.82 -23.51 -54.85
C CYS A 896 -28.33 -22.48 -55.86
N GLY A 897 -27.00 -22.39 -56.08
CA GLY A 897 -26.40 -21.50 -57.08
C GLY A 897 -26.08 -20.11 -56.60
N PHE A 898 -26.06 -19.88 -55.28
CA PHE A 898 -25.55 -18.62 -54.74
C PHE A 898 -24.02 -18.63 -54.66
N LYS A 899 -23.40 -17.49 -54.96
CA LYS A 899 -22.00 -17.26 -54.62
C LYS A 899 -21.92 -16.90 -53.15
N LYS A 900 -20.91 -17.40 -52.45
CA LYS A 900 -20.68 -17.25 -51.02
C LYS A 900 -20.78 -15.80 -50.50
N SER A 901 -20.35 -14.83 -51.31
CA SER A 901 -20.39 -13.40 -50.96
C SER A 901 -21.77 -12.76 -50.99
N ASN A 902 -22.72 -13.33 -51.75
CA ASN A 902 -23.97 -12.63 -52.05
C ASN A 902 -25.21 -13.22 -51.34
N PHE A 903 -25.14 -14.43 -50.86
CA PHE A 903 -26.29 -15.15 -50.32
C PHE A 903 -26.93 -14.42 -49.12
N PHE A 904 -26.15 -14.09 -48.09
CA PHE A 904 -26.68 -13.50 -46.85
C PHE A 904 -27.35 -12.13 -47.09
N SER A 905 -26.76 -11.31 -47.94
CA SER A 905 -27.32 -10.00 -48.28
C SER A 905 -28.60 -10.12 -49.12
N THR A 906 -28.62 -11.07 -50.09
CA THR A 906 -29.79 -11.33 -50.92
C THR A 906 -30.92 -11.93 -50.12
N PHE A 907 -30.64 -12.90 -49.22
CA PHE A 907 -31.63 -13.51 -48.35
C PHE A 907 -32.31 -12.46 -47.46
N ARG A 908 -31.50 -11.60 -46.84
CA ARG A 908 -31.99 -10.53 -45.99
C ARG A 908 -32.80 -9.47 -46.77
N LYS A 909 -32.42 -9.22 -48.04
CA LYS A 909 -33.15 -8.27 -48.90
C LYS A 909 -34.55 -8.78 -49.23
N ILE A 910 -34.69 -10.08 -49.46
CA ILE A 910 -35.96 -10.68 -49.97
C ILE A 910 -36.84 -11.10 -48.76
N GLU A 911 -36.27 -11.73 -47.74
CA GLU A 911 -37.00 -12.29 -46.60
C GLU A 911 -37.12 -11.35 -45.37
N GLY A 912 -36.39 -10.22 -45.38
CA GLY A 912 -36.42 -9.27 -44.28
C GLY A 912 -35.68 -9.74 -43.02
N MET A 913 -35.10 -10.96 -42.99
CA MET A 913 -34.37 -11.56 -41.87
C MET A 913 -33.15 -12.34 -42.38
N THR A 914 -32.25 -12.71 -41.45
CA THR A 914 -31.09 -13.52 -41.83
C THR A 914 -31.45 -15.01 -41.98
N PRO A 915 -30.71 -15.83 -42.73
CA PRO A 915 -30.92 -17.25 -42.82
C PRO A 915 -30.96 -18.00 -41.48
N VAL A 916 -30.14 -17.51 -40.51
CA VAL A 916 -30.11 -18.08 -39.16
C VAL A 916 -31.38 -17.75 -38.37
N GLU A 917 -31.89 -16.52 -38.49
CA GLU A 917 -33.17 -16.13 -37.90
C GLU A 917 -34.34 -16.91 -38.53
N TYR A 918 -34.29 -17.16 -39.84
CA TYR A 918 -35.25 -17.95 -40.53
C TYR A 918 -35.30 -19.41 -40.00
N LEU A 919 -34.15 -20.06 -39.82
CA LEU A 919 -34.05 -21.39 -39.22
C LEU A 919 -34.60 -21.43 -37.79
N LYS A 920 -34.27 -20.44 -36.98
CA LYS A 920 -34.81 -20.34 -35.59
C LYS A 920 -36.35 -20.21 -35.60
N LYS A 921 -36.89 -19.46 -36.53
CA LYS A 921 -38.37 -19.32 -36.69
C LYS A 921 -39.07 -20.64 -37.11
N GLN A 922 -38.35 -21.52 -37.80
CA GLN A 922 -38.80 -22.87 -38.19
C GLN A 922 -38.61 -23.90 -37.07
N GLY A 923 -38.22 -23.47 -35.83
CA GLY A 923 -38.07 -24.36 -34.68
C GLY A 923 -36.75 -25.12 -34.61
N VAL A 924 -35.76 -24.72 -35.35
CA VAL A 924 -34.44 -25.35 -35.41
C VAL A 924 -33.46 -24.56 -34.51
N ASN A 925 -33.16 -25.11 -33.33
CA ASN A 925 -32.08 -24.57 -32.51
C ASN A 925 -30.72 -24.86 -33.16
N SER A 926 -30.11 -23.85 -33.78
CA SER A 926 -28.77 -23.96 -34.32
C SER A 926 -27.72 -23.90 -33.21
N THR A 927 -27.32 -25.05 -32.70
CA THR A 927 -26.00 -25.24 -32.10
C THR A 927 -25.16 -26.08 -33.08
N GLN A 928 -24.59 -25.41 -34.08
CA GLN A 928 -23.35 -25.80 -34.77
C GLN A 928 -22.95 -24.70 -35.75
#